data_d967c87be638712fd7c798fbe9807530
#
_entry.id   d967c87be638712fd7c798fbe9807530
#
_cell.length_a   1.000
_cell.length_b   1.000
_cell.length_c   1.000
_cell.angle_alpha   90.00
_cell.angle_beta   90.00
_cell.angle_gamma   90.00
#
_symmetry.space_group_name_H-M   'P 1'
#
loop_
_entity.id
_entity.type
_entity.pdbx_description
1 polymer ?
#
loop_
_entity_poly.entity_id
_entity_poly.type
_entity_poly.pdbx_seq_one_letter_code
_entity_poly.pdbx_strand_id
1 'polypeptide(L)'
;MTDRLAPATLVFREDGTLVSPAYGDIYHSAAGALAQAEHVFLRGNRLPERWRGRRHFTIVETGFGTGCNFLATWAAWRADPSRSERLHFVSVEKHPFSREDLRKAARHIVAGTTIDASLVDELADAWPMLTPGLHRVELDAGRVVLTLAFGDAREMLPSLVLRADAFYLDGFAPSRNAELWSVEVFRALAKLADEHASFATYTSAGDVKRALENAGFSYRKVEGFAGKRAMLVGEFAPRWKLRRHEPPRAFDADTRDAIVIGAGLAGCALVERLAARGWRVTLIDRHAELASEASGNRAGVFHPLVAIDDNFGARLSRAGYQYALSRWRAFEAAGHAFSRSREGLLQLACDEPEFVRMQAAADALGMPDELASLLSREQAGEQLGSETAQGGWFFPQGGSLDPTKLAAAACATAGERLTRLANVEVARLVPREGGGWLALDANGATLASAAVAIVANAADAPRLAGLRHAPVQQVRGQLSMLPAGSAPKVALPVIGDGYLIPFADGSALTGATYEPDDLDPIPREAGHRENLVRLAALLPHAQVDSNMLADPASLKGRVAFRCVASDRLPLAGALGDEAAAAANARALSGAQPRDLPRASGLYGAFGFGSRGFVWAWLAAELIASQLEGEPWPIERELAEAIDPARFLLRALRQGRVG
;
A
#
# COMPACT_ATOMS: atom_id res chain seq x y z
N MET A 1 6.11 -5.32 -20.00
CA MET A 1 5.47 -3.98 -19.95
C MET A 1 4.06 -4.20 -19.48
N THR A 2 3.67 -3.59 -18.39
CA THR A 2 2.27 -3.60 -17.92
C THR A 2 1.44 -2.87 -18.98
N ASP A 3 0.38 -3.53 -19.49
CA ASP A 3 -0.52 -2.88 -20.46
C ASP A 3 -1.13 -1.62 -19.83
N ARG A 4 -1.21 -0.55 -20.63
CA ARG A 4 -1.86 0.70 -20.19
C ARG A 4 -3.30 0.39 -19.79
N LEU A 5 -3.71 0.90 -18.64
CA LEU A 5 -5.11 0.89 -18.24
C LEU A 5 -5.92 1.73 -19.24
N ALA A 6 -6.93 1.10 -19.84
CA ALA A 6 -7.90 1.77 -20.69
C ALA A 6 -9.23 1.88 -19.92
N PRO A 7 -9.59 3.08 -19.42
CA PRO A 7 -10.86 3.26 -18.70
C PRO A 7 -12.07 2.89 -19.54
N ALA A 8 -13.10 2.38 -18.88
CA ALA A 8 -14.38 2.10 -19.53
C ALA A 8 -15.10 3.41 -19.91
N THR A 9 -15.81 3.38 -21.03
CA THR A 9 -16.70 4.47 -21.44
C THR A 9 -18.11 4.22 -20.93
N LEU A 10 -18.69 5.18 -20.22
CA LEU A 10 -20.06 5.09 -19.70
C LEU A 10 -21.06 5.42 -20.83
N VAL A 11 -21.88 4.44 -21.18
CA VAL A 11 -22.91 4.59 -22.20
C VAL A 11 -24.25 4.04 -21.70
N PHE A 12 -25.32 4.85 -21.85
CA PHE A 12 -26.70 4.46 -21.58
C PHE A 12 -27.43 4.27 -22.89
N ARG A 13 -28.25 3.23 -22.99
CA ARG A 13 -29.28 3.10 -24.06
C ARG A 13 -30.44 4.04 -23.77
N GLU A 14 -31.36 4.17 -24.73
CA GLU A 14 -32.59 4.97 -24.59
C GLU A 14 -33.48 4.52 -23.43
N ASP A 15 -33.45 3.25 -23.10
CA ASP A 15 -34.19 2.64 -21.96
C ASP A 15 -33.48 2.76 -20.61
N GLY A 16 -32.33 3.46 -20.56
CA GLY A 16 -31.50 3.62 -19.35
C GLY A 16 -30.57 2.43 -19.06
N THR A 17 -30.52 1.40 -19.88
CA THR A 17 -29.64 0.23 -19.69
C THR A 17 -28.17 0.63 -19.92
N LEU A 18 -27.29 0.29 -18.97
CA LEU A 18 -25.84 0.47 -19.08
C LEU A 18 -25.23 -0.59 -20.00
N VAL A 19 -24.42 -0.14 -20.97
CA VAL A 19 -23.76 -1.01 -21.95
C VAL A 19 -22.27 -0.73 -22.03
N SER A 20 -21.51 -1.77 -22.34
CA SER A 20 -20.09 -1.65 -22.70
C SER A 20 -19.95 -1.66 -24.22
N PRO A 21 -19.52 -0.57 -24.86
CA PRO A 21 -19.24 -0.56 -26.29
C PRO A 21 -18.12 -1.53 -26.68
N ALA A 22 -17.12 -1.69 -25.81
CA ALA A 22 -15.97 -2.56 -26.06
C ALA A 22 -16.34 -4.05 -26.16
N TYR A 23 -17.30 -4.50 -25.36
CA TYR A 23 -17.75 -5.89 -25.35
C TYR A 23 -19.09 -6.12 -26.08
N GLY A 24 -19.81 -5.05 -26.44
CA GLY A 24 -21.14 -5.13 -27.04
C GLY A 24 -22.16 -5.84 -26.15
N ASP A 25 -22.04 -5.70 -24.83
CA ASP A 25 -22.86 -6.38 -23.82
C ASP A 25 -23.34 -5.39 -22.75
N ILE A 26 -24.33 -5.79 -21.96
CA ILE A 26 -24.89 -5.01 -20.85
C ILE A 26 -24.18 -5.33 -19.54
N TYR A 27 -24.01 -4.32 -18.67
CA TYR A 27 -23.39 -4.53 -17.36
C TYR A 27 -24.26 -5.38 -16.41
N HIS A 28 -25.58 -5.26 -16.50
CA HIS A 28 -26.52 -6.01 -15.65
C HIS A 28 -27.88 -6.15 -16.33
N SER A 29 -28.72 -7.03 -15.80
CA SER A 29 -30.07 -7.28 -16.31
C SER A 29 -30.95 -6.02 -16.26
N ALA A 30 -31.70 -5.77 -17.32
CA ALA A 30 -32.74 -4.74 -17.34
C ALA A 30 -33.86 -4.96 -16.29
N ALA A 31 -33.98 -6.18 -15.74
CA ALA A 31 -34.95 -6.51 -14.67
C ALA A 31 -34.48 -6.02 -13.27
N GLY A 32 -33.35 -5.33 -13.19
CA GLY A 32 -32.80 -4.72 -11.97
C GLY A 32 -31.44 -5.26 -11.59
N ALA A 33 -30.46 -4.36 -11.50
CA ALA A 33 -29.07 -4.67 -11.19
C ALA A 33 -28.91 -5.24 -9.78
N LEU A 34 -29.45 -4.53 -8.77
CA LEU A 34 -29.36 -4.94 -7.36
C LEU A 34 -30.12 -6.22 -7.06
N ALA A 35 -31.30 -6.41 -7.67
CA ALA A 35 -32.05 -7.66 -7.52
C ALA A 35 -31.29 -8.84 -8.12
N GLN A 36 -30.58 -8.63 -9.24
CA GLN A 36 -29.67 -9.63 -9.80
C GLN A 36 -28.51 -9.92 -8.85
N ALA A 37 -27.85 -8.90 -8.29
CA ALA A 37 -26.75 -9.07 -7.35
C ALA A 37 -27.18 -9.85 -6.11
N GLU A 38 -28.36 -9.54 -5.54
CA GLU A 38 -28.91 -10.24 -4.39
C GLU A 38 -29.22 -11.70 -4.71
N HIS A 39 -29.95 -11.95 -5.82
CA HIS A 39 -30.36 -13.31 -6.18
C HIS A 39 -29.17 -14.20 -6.56
N VAL A 40 -28.30 -13.71 -7.46
CA VAL A 40 -27.19 -14.50 -7.99
C VAL A 40 -26.06 -14.63 -6.99
N PHE A 41 -25.57 -13.50 -6.46
CA PHE A 41 -24.32 -13.51 -5.74
C PHE A 41 -24.49 -13.63 -4.23
N LEU A 42 -25.36 -12.85 -3.59
CA LEU A 42 -25.54 -12.96 -2.15
C LEU A 42 -26.22 -14.30 -1.79
N ARG A 43 -27.43 -14.55 -2.28
CA ARG A 43 -28.16 -15.79 -1.99
C ARG A 43 -27.44 -17.02 -2.54
N GLY A 44 -26.85 -16.90 -3.74
CA GLY A 44 -26.07 -17.98 -4.35
C GLY A 44 -24.89 -18.42 -3.49
N ASN A 45 -24.27 -17.53 -2.74
CA ASN A 45 -23.21 -17.79 -1.77
C ASN A 45 -23.71 -17.98 -0.33
N ARG A 46 -25.02 -18.03 -0.11
CA ARG A 46 -25.65 -18.17 1.22
C ARG A 46 -25.23 -17.05 2.18
N LEU A 47 -25.23 -15.80 1.69
CA LEU A 47 -25.04 -14.62 2.50
C LEU A 47 -26.41 -14.05 2.89
N PRO A 48 -26.58 -13.57 4.14
CA PRO A 48 -25.54 -13.21 5.12
C PRO A 48 -25.06 -14.34 6.05
N GLU A 49 -25.68 -15.52 6.06
CA GLU A 49 -25.46 -16.55 7.09
C GLU A 49 -23.97 -16.93 7.24
N ARG A 50 -23.22 -17.01 6.14
CA ARG A 50 -21.84 -17.49 6.14
C ARG A 50 -20.83 -16.51 6.73
N TRP A 51 -21.10 -15.21 6.77
CA TRP A 51 -20.16 -14.24 7.40
C TRP A 51 -20.44 -13.97 8.86
N ARG A 52 -21.60 -14.42 9.38
CA ARG A 52 -22.01 -14.14 10.77
C ARG A 52 -21.04 -14.70 11.79
N GLY A 53 -20.70 -13.86 12.79
CA GLY A 53 -19.82 -14.21 13.89
C GLY A 53 -18.37 -14.47 13.50
N ARG A 54 -17.99 -14.21 12.23
CA ARG A 54 -16.61 -14.36 11.78
C ARG A 54 -15.82 -13.08 12.04
N ARG A 55 -14.52 -13.25 12.25
CA ARG A 55 -13.60 -12.13 12.42
C ARG A 55 -13.46 -11.34 11.11
N HIS A 56 -13.25 -12.02 10.00
CA HIS A 56 -13.30 -11.44 8.67
C HIS A 56 -13.94 -12.42 7.69
N PHE A 57 -14.45 -11.88 6.59
CA PHE A 57 -14.99 -12.65 5.48
C PHE A 57 -14.48 -12.07 4.17
N THR A 58 -13.94 -12.92 3.30
CA THR A 58 -13.30 -12.50 2.06
C THR A 58 -14.08 -12.96 0.84
N ILE A 59 -14.49 -12.00 0.02
CA ILE A 59 -15.15 -12.23 -1.27
C ILE A 59 -14.18 -11.86 -2.38
N VAL A 60 -14.09 -12.72 -3.41
CA VAL A 60 -13.34 -12.42 -4.64
C VAL A 60 -14.31 -12.35 -5.81
N GLU A 61 -14.24 -11.26 -6.56
CA GLU A 61 -15.08 -10.99 -7.72
C GLU A 61 -14.25 -10.90 -9.00
N THR A 62 -14.79 -11.38 -10.11
CA THR A 62 -14.24 -11.23 -11.45
C THR A 62 -15.05 -10.20 -12.24
N GLY A 63 -14.55 -8.94 -12.31
CA GLY A 63 -15.22 -7.83 -12.98
C GLY A 63 -16.01 -6.92 -12.03
N PHE A 64 -15.41 -5.81 -11.61
CA PHE A 64 -16.04 -4.83 -10.73
C PHE A 64 -17.16 -4.05 -11.44
N GLY A 65 -16.92 -3.68 -12.70
CA GLY A 65 -17.86 -2.94 -13.53
C GLY A 65 -18.36 -1.67 -12.86
N THR A 66 -19.66 -1.58 -12.62
CA THR A 66 -20.32 -0.43 -11.98
C THR A 66 -20.26 -0.46 -10.44
N GLY A 67 -19.67 -1.49 -9.84
CA GLY A 67 -19.67 -1.71 -8.40
C GLY A 67 -21.00 -2.19 -7.81
N CYS A 68 -21.93 -2.63 -8.62
CA CYS A 68 -23.27 -3.04 -8.19
C CYS A 68 -23.23 -4.17 -7.16
N ASN A 69 -22.48 -5.24 -7.42
CA ASN A 69 -22.36 -6.38 -6.51
C ASN A 69 -21.72 -5.99 -5.19
N PHE A 70 -20.70 -5.12 -5.25
CA PHE A 70 -20.04 -4.59 -4.06
C PHE A 70 -21.01 -3.76 -3.21
N LEU A 71 -21.74 -2.81 -3.80
CA LEU A 71 -22.71 -1.96 -3.09
C LEU A 71 -23.84 -2.78 -2.45
N ALA A 72 -24.38 -3.77 -3.19
CA ALA A 72 -25.39 -4.69 -2.65
C ALA A 72 -24.85 -5.48 -1.46
N THR A 73 -23.62 -5.99 -1.57
CA THR A 73 -22.96 -6.75 -0.51
C THR A 73 -22.66 -5.89 0.71
N TRP A 74 -22.11 -4.68 0.51
CA TRP A 74 -21.81 -3.76 1.58
C TRP A 74 -23.07 -3.31 2.33
N ALA A 75 -24.14 -2.97 1.62
CA ALA A 75 -25.43 -2.63 2.22
C ALA A 75 -25.99 -3.79 3.06
N ALA A 76 -25.98 -5.02 2.51
CA ALA A 76 -26.42 -6.21 3.23
C ALA A 76 -25.57 -6.51 4.47
N TRP A 77 -24.24 -6.38 4.36
CA TRP A 77 -23.30 -6.57 5.48
C TRP A 77 -23.54 -5.52 6.57
N ARG A 78 -23.73 -4.24 6.19
CA ARG A 78 -23.97 -3.14 7.12
C ARG A 78 -25.30 -3.31 7.89
N ALA A 79 -26.30 -3.88 7.23
CA ALA A 79 -27.61 -4.14 7.82
C ALA A 79 -27.66 -5.36 8.75
N ASP A 80 -26.71 -6.30 8.67
CA ASP A 80 -26.71 -7.50 9.51
C ASP A 80 -26.05 -7.24 10.87
N PRO A 81 -26.79 -7.29 11.99
CA PRO A 81 -26.24 -7.06 13.33
C PRO A 81 -25.23 -8.13 13.76
N SER A 82 -25.26 -9.30 13.16
CA SER A 82 -24.37 -10.43 13.44
C SER A 82 -23.24 -10.57 12.42
N ARG A 83 -23.02 -9.54 11.56
CA ARG A 83 -21.99 -9.53 10.51
C ARG A 83 -20.60 -9.84 11.05
N SER A 84 -19.67 -10.22 10.14
CA SER A 84 -18.25 -10.31 10.47
C SER A 84 -17.71 -8.96 10.98
N GLU A 85 -16.65 -8.99 11.80
CA GLU A 85 -16.02 -7.75 12.31
C GLU A 85 -15.49 -6.91 11.13
N ARG A 86 -15.00 -7.60 10.06
CA ARG A 86 -14.47 -6.97 8.84
C ARG A 86 -14.91 -7.73 7.58
N LEU A 87 -15.22 -6.97 6.54
CA LEU A 87 -15.52 -7.50 5.20
C LEU A 87 -14.37 -7.13 4.26
N HIS A 88 -13.76 -8.13 3.62
CA HIS A 88 -12.83 -7.94 2.52
C HIS A 88 -13.54 -8.28 1.20
N PHE A 89 -13.53 -7.32 0.28
CA PHE A 89 -14.04 -7.51 -1.07
C PHE A 89 -12.92 -7.23 -2.07
N VAL A 90 -12.48 -8.25 -2.77
CA VAL A 90 -11.36 -8.17 -3.73
C VAL A 90 -11.93 -8.34 -5.13
N SER A 91 -11.80 -7.34 -5.99
CA SER A 91 -12.35 -7.39 -7.34
C SER A 91 -11.29 -7.08 -8.39
N VAL A 92 -11.25 -7.89 -9.45
CA VAL A 92 -10.39 -7.63 -10.60
C VAL A 92 -11.17 -6.85 -11.64
N GLU A 93 -10.56 -5.79 -12.19
CA GLU A 93 -11.19 -4.97 -13.23
C GLU A 93 -10.17 -4.54 -14.30
N LYS A 94 -10.46 -4.90 -15.55
CA LYS A 94 -9.57 -4.58 -16.68
C LYS A 94 -9.79 -3.16 -17.20
N HIS A 95 -11.01 -2.66 -17.13
CA HIS A 95 -11.43 -1.37 -17.66
C HIS A 95 -12.20 -0.57 -16.60
N PRO A 96 -11.53 -0.07 -15.54
CA PRO A 96 -12.21 0.66 -14.49
C PRO A 96 -12.82 1.96 -15.02
N PHE A 97 -13.99 2.32 -14.52
CA PHE A 97 -14.58 3.63 -14.79
C PHE A 97 -13.77 4.76 -14.16
N SER A 98 -13.83 5.96 -14.76
CA SER A 98 -13.43 7.17 -14.06
C SER A 98 -14.26 7.35 -12.78
N ARG A 99 -13.73 8.10 -11.80
CA ARG A 99 -14.47 8.41 -10.56
C ARG A 99 -15.86 9.02 -10.84
N GLU A 100 -15.92 9.92 -11.81
CA GLU A 100 -17.16 10.59 -12.19
C GLU A 100 -18.16 9.62 -12.82
N ASP A 101 -17.71 8.79 -13.76
CA ASP A 101 -18.55 7.81 -14.45
C ASP A 101 -19.02 6.70 -13.50
N LEU A 102 -18.14 6.23 -12.59
CA LEU A 102 -18.51 5.29 -11.54
C LEU A 102 -19.64 5.87 -10.66
N ARG A 103 -19.49 7.13 -10.21
CA ARG A 103 -20.51 7.81 -9.41
C ARG A 103 -21.84 7.91 -10.15
N LYS A 104 -21.81 8.30 -11.43
CA LYS A 104 -23.02 8.39 -12.27
C LYS A 104 -23.70 7.03 -12.45
N ALA A 105 -22.92 6.00 -12.80
CA ALA A 105 -23.43 4.64 -13.01
C ALA A 105 -24.01 4.07 -11.71
N ALA A 106 -23.28 4.15 -10.60
CA ALA A 106 -23.72 3.64 -9.31
C ALA A 106 -24.96 4.37 -8.78
N ARG A 107 -25.04 5.70 -8.89
CA ARG A 107 -26.23 6.47 -8.51
C ARG A 107 -27.46 6.09 -9.37
N HIS A 108 -27.28 5.86 -10.66
CA HIS A 108 -28.34 5.37 -11.53
C HIS A 108 -28.86 4.01 -11.06
N ILE A 109 -27.97 3.09 -10.68
CA ILE A 109 -28.33 1.74 -10.22
C ILE A 109 -29.07 1.77 -8.88
N VAL A 110 -28.68 2.60 -7.93
CA VAL A 110 -29.30 2.65 -6.60
C VAL A 110 -30.56 3.52 -6.55
N ALA A 111 -30.83 4.30 -7.60
CA ALA A 111 -32.00 5.17 -7.66
C ALA A 111 -33.33 4.39 -7.50
N GLY A 112 -34.16 4.82 -6.55
CA GLY A 112 -35.43 4.16 -6.25
C GLY A 112 -35.33 2.82 -5.51
N THR A 113 -34.15 2.48 -5.00
CA THR A 113 -33.91 1.27 -4.20
C THR A 113 -33.77 1.59 -2.71
N THR A 114 -33.56 0.57 -1.88
CA THR A 114 -33.36 0.72 -0.42
C THR A 114 -31.90 0.98 -0.04
N ILE A 115 -30.98 0.97 -1.00
CA ILE A 115 -29.56 1.25 -0.73
C ILE A 115 -29.37 2.74 -0.49
N ASP A 116 -28.71 3.08 0.62
CA ASP A 116 -28.35 4.46 0.94
C ASP A 116 -27.36 5.01 -0.09
N ALA A 117 -27.75 6.09 -0.77
CA ALA A 117 -26.91 6.75 -1.76
C ALA A 117 -25.57 7.27 -1.18
N SER A 118 -25.46 7.46 0.14
CA SER A 118 -24.20 7.82 0.79
C SER A 118 -23.10 6.78 0.60
N LEU A 119 -23.45 5.50 0.41
CA LEU A 119 -22.47 4.44 0.09
C LEU A 119 -21.83 4.66 -1.27
N VAL A 120 -22.60 5.16 -2.23
CA VAL A 120 -22.07 5.50 -3.57
C VAL A 120 -21.10 6.67 -3.47
N ASP A 121 -21.43 7.68 -2.68
CA ASP A 121 -20.55 8.85 -2.51
C ASP A 121 -19.27 8.46 -1.77
N GLU A 122 -19.37 7.68 -0.68
CA GLU A 122 -18.20 7.18 0.06
C GLU A 122 -17.28 6.34 -0.85
N LEU A 123 -17.85 5.45 -1.68
CA LEU A 123 -17.08 4.67 -2.66
C LEU A 123 -16.40 5.56 -3.69
N ALA A 124 -17.13 6.52 -4.28
CA ALA A 124 -16.61 7.39 -5.33
C ALA A 124 -15.56 8.38 -4.79
N ASP A 125 -15.71 8.90 -3.57
CA ASP A 125 -14.72 9.78 -2.93
C ASP A 125 -13.43 9.03 -2.60
N ALA A 126 -13.54 7.75 -2.26
CA ALA A 126 -12.41 6.87 -1.98
C ALA A 126 -11.82 6.20 -3.24
N TRP A 127 -12.41 6.41 -4.44
CA TRP A 127 -11.97 5.76 -5.68
C TRP A 127 -10.51 6.10 -5.99
N PRO A 128 -9.65 5.10 -6.26
CA PRO A 128 -8.22 5.32 -6.47
C PRO A 128 -7.94 6.00 -7.81
N MET A 129 -6.73 6.51 -7.97
CA MET A 129 -6.19 6.91 -9.28
C MET A 129 -6.09 5.69 -10.18
N LEU A 130 -6.44 5.85 -11.46
CA LEU A 130 -6.49 4.74 -12.40
C LEU A 130 -5.09 4.34 -12.87
N THR A 131 -4.40 3.57 -12.04
CA THR A 131 -3.08 3.00 -12.35
C THR A 131 -3.11 1.47 -12.25
N PRO A 132 -2.32 0.72 -13.04
CA PRO A 132 -2.25 -0.73 -12.93
C PRO A 132 -1.81 -1.18 -11.53
N GLY A 133 -2.31 -2.34 -11.09
CA GLY A 133 -1.92 -2.97 -9.82
C GLY A 133 -3.02 -3.00 -8.77
N LEU A 134 -2.64 -3.27 -7.51
CA LEU A 134 -3.58 -3.37 -6.39
C LEU A 134 -3.80 -2.02 -5.72
N HIS A 135 -5.07 -1.71 -5.47
CA HIS A 135 -5.52 -0.51 -4.78
C HIS A 135 -6.37 -0.90 -3.58
N ARG A 136 -5.92 -0.59 -2.39
CA ARG A 136 -6.67 -0.84 -1.16
C ARG A 136 -7.44 0.40 -0.74
N VAL A 137 -8.76 0.25 -0.62
CA VAL A 137 -9.72 1.28 -0.22
C VAL A 137 -10.40 0.84 1.07
N GLU A 138 -10.38 1.69 2.08
CA GLU A 138 -11.04 1.44 3.36
C GLU A 138 -12.31 2.28 3.45
N LEU A 139 -13.44 1.63 3.74
CA LEU A 139 -14.78 2.18 3.82
C LEU A 139 -15.43 1.78 5.15
N ASP A 140 -16.54 2.40 5.51
CA ASP A 140 -17.27 2.11 6.75
C ASP A 140 -16.35 2.15 7.99
N ALA A 141 -15.58 3.23 8.11
CA ALA A 141 -14.56 3.40 9.17
C ALA A 141 -13.51 2.27 9.21
N GLY A 142 -13.11 1.73 8.04
CA GLY A 142 -12.10 0.69 7.90
C GLY A 142 -12.60 -0.73 8.14
N ARG A 143 -13.89 -0.94 8.34
CA ARG A 143 -14.48 -2.27 8.51
C ARG A 143 -14.81 -2.96 7.20
N VAL A 144 -15.01 -2.21 6.13
CA VAL A 144 -15.15 -2.71 4.77
C VAL A 144 -13.90 -2.34 3.99
N VAL A 145 -13.18 -3.35 3.53
CA VAL A 145 -11.93 -3.18 2.79
C VAL A 145 -12.13 -3.68 1.38
N LEU A 146 -12.19 -2.74 0.43
CA LEU A 146 -12.23 -3.03 -1.00
C LEU A 146 -10.81 -3.02 -1.55
N THR A 147 -10.39 -4.15 -2.14
CA THR A 147 -9.13 -4.24 -2.87
C THR A 147 -9.44 -4.38 -4.36
N LEU A 148 -9.11 -3.36 -5.14
CA LEU A 148 -9.28 -3.35 -6.58
C LEU A 148 -7.98 -3.78 -7.24
N ALA A 149 -8.05 -4.79 -8.10
CA ALA A 149 -6.93 -5.28 -8.90
C ALA A 149 -7.13 -4.81 -10.34
N PHE A 150 -6.55 -3.66 -10.69
CA PHE A 150 -6.69 -3.08 -12.01
C PHE A 150 -5.73 -3.72 -13.01
N GLY A 151 -6.28 -4.48 -13.96
CA GLY A 151 -5.54 -5.19 -14.99
C GLY A 151 -6.27 -6.44 -15.47
N ASP A 152 -5.63 -7.20 -16.34
CA ASP A 152 -6.17 -8.46 -16.86
C ASP A 152 -6.26 -9.53 -15.77
N ALA A 153 -7.38 -10.22 -15.67
CA ALA A 153 -7.64 -11.24 -14.64
C ALA A 153 -6.62 -12.40 -14.68
N ARG A 154 -6.07 -12.72 -15.87
CA ARG A 154 -5.06 -13.77 -16.03
C ARG A 154 -3.73 -13.42 -15.37
N GLU A 155 -3.44 -12.13 -15.22
CA GLU A 155 -2.24 -11.59 -14.58
C GLU A 155 -2.50 -11.24 -13.11
N MET A 156 -3.64 -10.58 -12.84
CA MET A 156 -3.94 -10.07 -11.52
C MET A 156 -4.29 -11.16 -10.51
N LEU A 157 -5.12 -12.15 -10.87
CA LEU A 157 -5.49 -13.22 -9.93
C LEU A 157 -4.30 -14.04 -9.42
N PRO A 158 -3.31 -14.44 -10.26
CA PRO A 158 -2.10 -15.11 -9.76
C PRO A 158 -1.23 -14.26 -8.85
N SER A 159 -1.31 -12.92 -8.96
CA SER A 159 -0.54 -12.00 -8.13
C SER A 159 -1.13 -11.78 -6.73
N LEU A 160 -2.39 -12.14 -6.51
CA LEU A 160 -3.06 -12.00 -5.22
C LEU A 160 -2.53 -12.99 -4.18
N VAL A 161 -2.54 -12.53 -2.92
CA VAL A 161 -2.24 -13.37 -1.75
C VAL A 161 -3.38 -13.22 -0.75
N LEU A 162 -4.27 -14.21 -0.75
CA LEU A 162 -5.48 -14.23 0.07
C LEU A 162 -6.08 -15.63 0.18
N ARG A 163 -7.08 -15.79 1.06
CA ARG A 163 -8.01 -16.92 1.12
C ARG A 163 -9.42 -16.42 0.91
N ALA A 164 -10.06 -16.85 -0.19
CA ALA A 164 -11.43 -16.48 -0.51
C ALA A 164 -12.43 -17.40 0.18
N ASP A 165 -13.39 -16.83 0.89
CA ASP A 165 -14.54 -17.55 1.44
C ASP A 165 -15.65 -17.72 0.40
N ALA A 166 -15.79 -16.75 -0.51
CA ALA A 166 -16.78 -16.78 -1.55
C ALA A 166 -16.26 -16.16 -2.86
N PHE A 167 -16.76 -16.65 -3.98
CA PHE A 167 -16.48 -16.09 -5.30
C PHE A 167 -17.77 -15.58 -5.96
N TYR A 168 -17.70 -14.36 -6.47
CA TYR A 168 -18.66 -13.77 -7.39
C TYR A 168 -18.08 -13.87 -8.79
N LEU A 169 -18.46 -14.90 -9.56
CA LEU A 169 -17.97 -15.11 -10.91
C LEU A 169 -18.86 -14.31 -11.87
N ASP A 170 -18.54 -13.04 -11.99
CA ASP A 170 -19.25 -12.07 -12.82
C ASP A 170 -18.38 -11.59 -13.99
N GLY A 171 -18.96 -10.83 -14.90
CA GLY A 171 -18.36 -10.28 -16.10
C GLY A 171 -19.26 -10.44 -17.31
N PHE A 172 -18.84 -9.90 -18.46
CA PHE A 172 -19.58 -10.03 -19.71
C PHE A 172 -19.71 -11.49 -20.15
N ALA A 173 -20.72 -11.77 -20.96
CA ALA A 173 -21.05 -13.13 -21.40
C ALA A 173 -19.81 -13.90 -21.92
N PRO A 174 -19.69 -15.23 -21.63
CA PRO A 174 -18.53 -16.02 -22.07
C PRO A 174 -18.23 -15.94 -23.56
N SER A 175 -19.27 -15.75 -24.39
CA SER A 175 -19.11 -15.53 -25.83
C SER A 175 -18.59 -14.15 -26.21
N ARG A 176 -18.58 -13.17 -25.29
CA ARG A 176 -18.13 -11.79 -25.49
C ARG A 176 -16.80 -11.51 -24.80
N ASN A 177 -16.49 -12.24 -23.74
CA ASN A 177 -15.27 -12.10 -22.94
C ASN A 177 -14.69 -13.47 -22.58
N ALA A 178 -14.28 -14.23 -23.58
CA ALA A 178 -13.77 -15.60 -23.39
C ALA A 178 -12.52 -15.65 -22.49
N GLU A 179 -11.72 -14.58 -22.46
CA GLU A 179 -10.49 -14.49 -21.66
C GLU A 179 -10.79 -14.58 -20.15
N LEU A 180 -11.81 -13.88 -19.67
CA LEU A 180 -12.22 -13.91 -18.27
C LEU A 180 -12.74 -15.28 -17.83
N TRP A 181 -13.29 -16.05 -18.76
CA TRP A 181 -13.84 -17.38 -18.50
C TRP A 181 -12.88 -18.51 -18.90
N SER A 182 -11.60 -18.19 -19.02
CA SER A 182 -10.55 -19.15 -19.41
C SER A 182 -10.17 -20.11 -18.28
N VAL A 183 -9.58 -21.23 -18.65
CA VAL A 183 -9.08 -22.25 -17.69
C VAL A 183 -8.00 -21.67 -16.76
N GLU A 184 -7.21 -20.74 -17.25
CA GLU A 184 -6.16 -20.04 -16.48
C GLU A 184 -6.77 -19.25 -15.33
N VAL A 185 -7.86 -18.49 -15.58
CA VAL A 185 -8.61 -17.73 -14.56
C VAL A 185 -9.15 -18.69 -13.49
N PHE A 186 -9.84 -19.77 -13.89
CA PHE A 186 -10.38 -20.73 -12.91
C PHE A 186 -9.31 -21.44 -12.10
N ARG A 187 -8.15 -21.75 -12.69
CA ARG A 187 -7.02 -22.30 -11.96
C ARG A 187 -6.44 -21.32 -10.96
N ALA A 188 -6.39 -20.03 -11.30
CA ALA A 188 -5.96 -18.99 -10.37
C ALA A 188 -6.96 -18.85 -9.21
N LEU A 189 -8.26 -18.79 -9.48
CA LEU A 189 -9.32 -18.77 -8.45
C LEU A 189 -9.23 -19.97 -7.50
N ALA A 190 -9.01 -21.17 -8.03
CA ALA A 190 -8.83 -22.39 -7.22
C ALA A 190 -7.65 -22.29 -6.24
N LYS A 191 -6.57 -21.57 -6.61
CA LYS A 191 -5.43 -21.34 -5.70
C LYS A 191 -5.76 -20.35 -4.58
N LEU A 192 -6.72 -19.47 -4.79
CA LEU A 192 -7.17 -18.48 -3.81
C LEU A 192 -8.29 -19.00 -2.88
N ALA A 193 -8.96 -20.10 -3.29
CA ALA A 193 -10.08 -20.65 -2.54
C ALA A 193 -9.68 -21.19 -1.18
N ASP A 194 -10.40 -20.80 -0.12
CA ASP A 194 -10.33 -21.48 1.17
C ASP A 194 -11.05 -22.85 1.10
N GLU A 195 -10.86 -23.67 2.12
CA GLU A 195 -11.64 -24.90 2.28
C GLU A 195 -13.14 -24.53 2.32
N HIS A 196 -13.96 -25.19 1.50
CA HIS A 196 -15.40 -24.89 1.41
C HIS A 196 -15.75 -23.47 0.90
N ALA A 197 -14.83 -22.80 0.18
CA ALA A 197 -15.18 -21.55 -0.50
C ALA A 197 -16.35 -21.79 -1.47
N SER A 198 -17.39 -20.97 -1.35
CA SER A 198 -18.55 -21.06 -2.28
C SER A 198 -18.33 -20.20 -3.51
N PHE A 199 -19.10 -20.47 -4.55
CA PHE A 199 -19.19 -19.57 -5.69
C PHE A 199 -20.62 -19.48 -6.22
N ALA A 200 -20.91 -18.39 -6.90
CA ALA A 200 -22.10 -18.21 -7.69
C ALA A 200 -21.79 -17.48 -9.00
N THR A 201 -22.52 -17.81 -10.05
CA THR A 201 -22.45 -17.13 -11.35
C THR A 201 -23.79 -17.18 -12.07
N TYR A 202 -24.13 -16.10 -12.77
CA TYR A 202 -25.35 -15.97 -13.55
C TYR A 202 -25.39 -16.89 -14.78
N THR A 203 -24.23 -17.38 -15.23
CA THR A 203 -24.13 -18.19 -16.46
C THR A 203 -24.17 -19.68 -16.16
N SER A 204 -24.73 -20.45 -17.10
CA SER A 204 -24.71 -21.91 -17.09
C SER A 204 -24.06 -22.50 -18.35
N ALA A 205 -23.19 -21.75 -19.02
CA ALA A 205 -22.50 -22.15 -20.24
C ALA A 205 -21.70 -23.46 -20.07
N GLY A 206 -21.61 -24.24 -21.13
CA GLY A 206 -20.92 -25.56 -21.11
C GLY A 206 -19.43 -25.43 -20.79
N ASP A 207 -18.76 -24.44 -21.39
CA ASP A 207 -17.34 -24.22 -21.19
C ASP A 207 -17.01 -23.80 -19.74
N VAL A 208 -17.85 -22.93 -19.15
CA VAL A 208 -17.73 -22.52 -17.76
C VAL A 208 -17.86 -23.72 -16.80
N LYS A 209 -18.82 -24.61 -17.05
CA LYS A 209 -18.98 -25.83 -16.25
C LYS A 209 -17.73 -26.72 -16.29
N ARG A 210 -17.21 -26.95 -17.51
CA ARG A 210 -15.97 -27.74 -17.69
C ARG A 210 -14.76 -27.08 -16.99
N ALA A 211 -14.64 -25.77 -17.10
CA ALA A 211 -13.55 -25.02 -16.46
C ALA A 211 -13.63 -25.08 -14.92
N LEU A 212 -14.82 -24.97 -14.34
CA LEU A 212 -15.08 -25.14 -12.90
C LEU A 212 -14.69 -26.54 -12.42
N GLU A 213 -15.16 -27.60 -13.09
CA GLU A 213 -14.83 -28.99 -12.74
C GLU A 213 -13.33 -29.25 -12.82
N ASN A 214 -12.67 -28.78 -13.88
CA ASN A 214 -11.23 -28.94 -14.09
C ASN A 214 -10.39 -28.17 -13.03
N ALA A 215 -10.96 -27.10 -12.46
CA ALA A 215 -10.33 -26.34 -11.39
C ALA A 215 -10.64 -26.87 -9.97
N GLY A 216 -11.49 -27.88 -9.84
CA GLY A 216 -11.83 -28.50 -8.57
C GLY A 216 -13.04 -27.93 -7.86
N PHE A 217 -13.91 -27.20 -8.59
CA PHE A 217 -15.19 -26.75 -8.07
C PHE A 217 -16.31 -27.76 -8.40
N SER A 218 -17.11 -28.08 -7.43
CA SER A 218 -18.39 -28.77 -7.62
C SER A 218 -19.49 -27.76 -7.86
N TYR A 219 -20.46 -28.06 -8.71
CA TYR A 219 -21.58 -27.16 -8.99
C TYR A 219 -22.92 -27.87 -9.07
N ARG A 220 -23.99 -27.11 -8.86
CA ARG A 220 -25.34 -27.48 -9.15
C ARG A 220 -26.05 -26.34 -9.90
N LYS A 221 -27.03 -26.71 -10.73
CA LYS A 221 -27.93 -25.74 -11.39
C LYS A 221 -29.04 -25.36 -10.42
N VAL A 222 -29.32 -24.08 -10.34
CA VAL A 222 -30.48 -23.52 -9.63
C VAL A 222 -31.19 -22.55 -10.53
N GLU A 223 -32.40 -22.11 -10.15
CA GLU A 223 -33.19 -21.14 -10.89
C GLU A 223 -32.39 -19.84 -11.13
N GLY A 224 -32.36 -19.38 -12.37
CA GLY A 224 -31.69 -18.14 -12.75
C GLY A 224 -32.55 -16.91 -12.48
N PHE A 225 -31.95 -15.74 -12.55
CA PHE A 225 -32.61 -14.45 -12.34
C PHE A 225 -33.40 -14.01 -13.58
N ALA A 226 -34.59 -13.40 -13.35
CA ALA A 226 -35.40 -12.74 -14.39
C ALA A 226 -35.71 -13.63 -15.63
N GLY A 227 -36.21 -14.83 -15.41
CA GLY A 227 -36.60 -15.76 -16.49
C GLY A 227 -35.43 -16.51 -17.12
N LYS A 228 -34.17 -16.30 -16.71
CA LYS A 228 -33.09 -17.19 -17.10
C LYS A 228 -33.31 -18.58 -16.49
N ARG A 229 -33.27 -19.61 -17.35
CA ARG A 229 -33.58 -20.99 -16.98
C ARG A 229 -32.73 -21.56 -15.85
N ALA A 230 -31.47 -21.17 -15.77
CA ALA A 230 -30.56 -21.67 -14.75
C ALA A 230 -29.34 -20.77 -14.57
N MET A 231 -28.88 -20.70 -13.33
CA MET A 231 -27.55 -20.21 -12.93
C MET A 231 -26.76 -21.32 -12.23
N LEU A 232 -25.48 -21.12 -11.95
CA LEU A 232 -24.64 -22.08 -11.23
C LEU A 232 -24.28 -21.56 -9.86
N VAL A 233 -24.38 -22.42 -8.86
CA VAL A 233 -23.86 -22.25 -7.53
C VAL A 233 -23.07 -23.49 -7.13
N GLY A 234 -22.07 -23.35 -6.29
CA GLY A 234 -21.28 -24.49 -5.87
C GLY A 234 -20.23 -24.13 -4.84
N GLU A 235 -19.29 -25.03 -4.68
CA GLU A 235 -18.21 -24.90 -3.70
C GLU A 235 -16.90 -25.49 -4.22
N PHE A 236 -15.79 -25.03 -3.66
CA PHE A 236 -14.48 -25.57 -3.93
C PHE A 236 -14.33 -26.90 -3.18
N ALA A 237 -14.32 -28.00 -3.93
CA ALA A 237 -14.23 -29.38 -3.41
C ALA A 237 -13.36 -30.23 -4.33
N PRO A 238 -12.04 -29.97 -4.41
CA PRO A 238 -11.15 -30.69 -5.34
C PRO A 238 -11.00 -32.15 -4.91
N ARG A 239 -11.02 -33.05 -5.89
CA ARG A 239 -10.77 -34.49 -5.69
C ARG A 239 -9.28 -34.82 -5.51
N TRP A 240 -8.39 -33.82 -5.67
CA TRP A 240 -6.94 -33.93 -5.59
C TRP A 240 -6.36 -32.81 -4.72
N LYS A 241 -5.17 -33.01 -4.17
CA LYS A 241 -4.47 -31.99 -3.39
C LYS A 241 -3.90 -30.92 -4.34
N LEU A 242 -4.38 -29.70 -4.20
CA LEU A 242 -3.82 -28.54 -4.90
C LEU A 242 -2.59 -28.00 -4.17
N ARG A 243 -1.57 -27.63 -4.94
CA ARG A 243 -0.45 -26.86 -4.43
C ARG A 243 -0.87 -25.39 -4.43
N ARG A 244 -1.06 -24.82 -3.24
CA ARG A 244 -1.56 -23.45 -3.07
C ARG A 244 -0.43 -22.51 -2.72
N HIS A 245 -0.58 -21.26 -3.17
CA HIS A 245 0.16 -20.11 -2.71
C HIS A 245 -0.82 -19.19 -1.98
N GLU A 246 -0.96 -19.41 -0.70
CA GLU A 246 -1.88 -18.66 0.16
C GLU A 246 -1.07 -17.90 1.22
N PRO A 247 -1.60 -16.80 1.79
CA PRO A 247 -0.95 -16.11 2.90
C PRO A 247 -0.82 -17.05 4.09
N PRO A 248 0.14 -16.80 5.00
CA PRO A 248 0.17 -17.47 6.29
C PRO A 248 -1.20 -17.37 6.96
N ARG A 249 -1.54 -18.36 7.77
CA ARG A 249 -2.73 -18.26 8.64
C ARG A 249 -2.54 -17.07 9.57
N ALA A 250 -3.66 -16.52 10.04
CA ALA A 250 -3.63 -15.52 11.11
C ALA A 250 -2.70 -16.00 12.23
N PHE A 251 -1.97 -15.08 12.82
CA PHE A 251 -1.13 -15.41 13.96
C PHE A 251 -2.01 -15.91 15.11
N ASP A 252 -1.78 -17.15 15.49
CA ASP A 252 -2.53 -17.80 16.56
C ASP A 252 -1.96 -17.38 17.92
N ALA A 253 -2.58 -16.37 18.52
CA ALA A 253 -2.24 -15.88 19.84
C ALA A 253 -3.49 -15.76 20.71
N ASP A 254 -3.37 -16.17 21.96
CA ASP A 254 -4.44 -15.99 22.96
C ASP A 254 -4.80 -14.53 23.18
N THR A 255 -3.85 -13.62 22.94
CA THR A 255 -4.00 -12.18 23.16
C THR A 255 -3.49 -11.38 21.96
N ARG A 256 -4.25 -10.33 21.58
CA ARG A 256 -3.83 -9.36 20.55
C ARG A 256 -3.01 -8.25 21.19
N ASP A 257 -1.77 -8.56 21.51
CA ASP A 257 -0.80 -7.60 22.03
C ASP A 257 0.51 -7.65 21.25
N ALA A 258 1.08 -6.49 21.02
CA ALA A 258 2.30 -6.33 20.26
C ALA A 258 3.24 -5.31 20.91
N ILE A 259 4.54 -5.61 20.87
CA ILE A 259 5.60 -4.65 21.12
C ILE A 259 6.05 -4.08 19.76
N VAL A 260 6.09 -2.76 19.65
CA VAL A 260 6.69 -2.06 18.52
C VAL A 260 7.91 -1.28 19.03
N ILE A 261 9.08 -1.54 18.46
CA ILE A 261 10.34 -0.90 18.87
C ILE A 261 10.74 0.13 17.83
N GLY A 262 10.79 1.40 18.26
CA GLY A 262 11.06 2.57 17.42
C GLY A 262 9.80 3.38 17.11
N ALA A 263 9.75 4.63 17.54
CA ALA A 263 8.64 5.58 17.36
C ALA A 263 8.85 6.54 16.17
N GLY A 264 9.58 6.11 15.14
CA GLY A 264 9.61 6.78 13.84
C GLY A 264 8.31 6.58 13.05
N LEU A 265 8.25 7.09 11.81
CA LEU A 265 7.06 6.94 10.94
C LEU A 265 6.63 5.46 10.78
N ALA A 266 7.60 4.54 10.67
CA ALA A 266 7.30 3.10 10.55
C ALA A 266 6.57 2.56 11.78
N GLY A 267 7.09 2.84 12.98
CA GLY A 267 6.47 2.38 14.23
C GLY A 267 5.11 3.03 14.48
N CYS A 268 4.98 4.33 14.21
CA CYS A 268 3.69 5.02 14.36
C CYS A 268 2.61 4.50 13.37
N ALA A 269 3.01 4.18 12.13
CA ALA A 269 2.11 3.55 11.17
C ALA A 269 1.69 2.14 11.61
N LEU A 270 2.60 1.35 12.20
CA LEU A 270 2.28 0.03 12.77
C LEU A 270 1.31 0.16 13.93
N VAL A 271 1.51 1.12 14.84
CA VAL A 271 0.57 1.40 15.94
C VAL A 271 -0.83 1.64 15.39
N GLU A 272 -0.97 2.51 14.41
CA GLU A 272 -2.25 2.86 13.80
C GLU A 272 -2.91 1.63 13.14
N ARG A 273 -2.17 0.88 12.32
CA ARG A 273 -2.72 -0.28 11.60
C ARG A 273 -3.11 -1.46 12.51
N LEU A 274 -2.35 -1.69 13.56
CA LEU A 274 -2.62 -2.74 14.55
C LEU A 274 -3.81 -2.35 15.44
N ALA A 275 -3.83 -1.10 15.94
CA ALA A 275 -4.93 -0.61 16.78
C ALA A 275 -6.27 -0.63 16.04
N ALA A 276 -6.29 -0.32 14.74
CA ALA A 276 -7.47 -0.42 13.87
C ALA A 276 -8.03 -1.86 13.78
N ARG A 277 -7.21 -2.87 14.10
CA ARG A 277 -7.59 -4.29 14.18
C ARG A 277 -7.81 -4.80 15.61
N GLY A 278 -7.84 -3.88 16.56
CA GLY A 278 -8.11 -4.20 17.97
C GLY A 278 -6.89 -4.70 18.77
N TRP A 279 -5.67 -4.59 18.20
CA TRP A 279 -4.44 -4.91 18.95
C TRP A 279 -4.13 -3.85 20.00
N ARG A 280 -3.63 -4.27 21.15
CA ARG A 280 -2.98 -3.41 22.13
C ARG A 280 -1.50 -3.33 21.79
N VAL A 281 -0.96 -2.13 21.69
CA VAL A 281 0.41 -1.90 21.25
C VAL A 281 1.21 -1.20 22.33
N THR A 282 2.34 -1.78 22.71
CA THR A 282 3.37 -1.12 23.53
C THR A 282 4.43 -0.59 22.58
N LEU A 283 4.46 0.74 22.39
CA LEU A 283 5.46 1.44 21.58
C LEU A 283 6.62 1.87 22.46
N ILE A 284 7.83 1.40 22.15
CA ILE A 284 9.04 1.68 22.95
C ILE A 284 10.03 2.50 22.09
N ASP A 285 10.50 3.62 22.65
CA ASP A 285 11.53 4.44 21.99
C ASP A 285 12.52 5.02 22.99
N ARG A 286 13.78 5.13 22.57
CA ARG A 286 14.88 5.70 23.37
C ARG A 286 14.77 7.21 23.56
N HIS A 287 13.96 7.88 22.75
CA HIS A 287 13.72 9.32 22.82
C HIS A 287 12.41 9.65 23.53
N ALA A 288 12.34 10.87 24.07
CA ALA A 288 11.12 11.40 24.69
C ALA A 288 10.02 11.65 23.66
N GLU A 289 10.37 12.17 22.50
CA GLU A 289 9.41 12.59 21.48
C GLU A 289 9.28 11.55 20.36
N LEU A 290 8.11 11.53 19.71
CA LEU A 290 7.90 10.74 18.51
C LEU A 290 8.75 11.29 17.36
N ALA A 291 9.14 10.43 16.45
CA ALA A 291 9.82 10.81 15.21
C ALA A 291 11.12 11.62 15.41
N SER A 292 11.91 11.32 16.44
CA SER A 292 13.09 12.13 16.83
C SER A 292 14.32 11.95 15.92
N GLU A 293 14.45 10.83 15.22
CA GLU A 293 15.59 10.47 14.37
C GLU A 293 15.41 10.95 12.91
N ALA A 294 15.56 10.06 11.92
CA ALA A 294 15.38 10.37 10.50
C ALA A 294 13.99 10.95 10.16
N SER A 295 13.00 10.62 10.97
CA SER A 295 11.63 11.15 10.86
C SER A 295 11.42 12.50 11.57
N GLY A 296 12.44 13.12 12.15
CA GLY A 296 12.31 14.35 12.96
C GLY A 296 12.63 15.66 12.21
N ASN A 297 12.64 15.66 10.89
CA ASN A 297 12.85 16.87 10.11
C ASN A 297 11.63 17.80 10.23
N ARG A 298 11.86 19.12 10.14
CA ARG A 298 10.78 20.11 10.12
C ARG A 298 9.75 19.84 9.01
N ALA A 299 10.24 19.36 7.86
CA ALA A 299 9.41 18.86 6.76
C ALA A 299 10.21 17.85 5.93
N GLY A 300 9.50 17.07 5.15
CA GLY A 300 10.06 16.23 4.10
C GLY A 300 9.11 16.14 2.92
N VAL A 301 9.63 15.84 1.75
CA VAL A 301 8.86 15.70 0.51
C VAL A 301 8.31 14.30 0.33
N PHE A 302 7.18 14.20 -0.35
CA PHE A 302 6.55 12.93 -0.70
C PHE A 302 6.01 12.97 -2.14
N HIS A 303 6.37 11.97 -2.90
CA HIS A 303 5.94 11.76 -4.29
C HIS A 303 6.20 10.29 -4.68
N PRO A 304 5.53 9.75 -5.73
CA PRO A 304 5.86 8.42 -6.24
C PRO A 304 7.17 8.45 -7.05
N LEU A 305 7.83 7.29 -7.17
CA LEU A 305 8.88 7.09 -8.16
C LEU A 305 8.27 6.82 -9.53
N VAL A 306 8.87 7.41 -10.55
CA VAL A 306 8.57 7.11 -11.95
C VAL A 306 9.82 6.53 -12.62
N ALA A 307 9.67 5.36 -13.24
CA ALA A 307 10.73 4.70 -13.99
C ALA A 307 10.12 4.06 -15.25
N ILE A 308 10.78 4.21 -16.39
CA ILE A 308 10.28 3.76 -17.70
C ILE A 308 10.00 2.24 -17.76
N ASP A 309 10.77 1.45 -17.00
CA ASP A 309 10.64 0.00 -16.91
C ASP A 309 9.59 -0.46 -15.88
N ASP A 310 8.90 0.49 -15.24
CA ASP A 310 7.92 0.25 -14.15
C ASP A 310 8.39 -0.82 -13.14
N ASN A 311 9.66 -0.73 -12.72
CA ASN A 311 10.29 -1.69 -11.83
C ASN A 311 9.63 -1.76 -10.44
N PHE A 312 10.04 -2.73 -9.61
CA PHE A 312 9.46 -2.95 -8.28
C PHE A 312 9.49 -1.70 -7.39
N GLY A 313 10.56 -0.88 -7.49
CA GLY A 313 10.65 0.37 -6.73
C GLY A 313 9.59 1.39 -7.15
N ALA A 314 9.35 1.54 -8.45
CA ALA A 314 8.33 2.44 -9.00
C ALA A 314 6.91 1.95 -8.63
N ARG A 315 6.60 0.68 -8.87
CA ARG A 315 5.29 0.08 -8.55
C ARG A 315 5.00 0.14 -7.05
N LEU A 316 5.95 -0.25 -6.20
CA LEU A 316 5.82 -0.20 -4.75
C LEU A 316 5.65 1.24 -4.26
N SER A 317 6.43 2.19 -4.83
CA SER A 317 6.32 3.60 -4.48
C SER A 317 4.95 4.17 -4.87
N ARG A 318 4.42 3.83 -6.03
CA ARG A 318 3.08 4.24 -6.49
C ARG A 318 1.98 3.69 -5.59
N ALA A 319 2.01 2.39 -5.26
CA ALA A 319 1.06 1.76 -4.34
C ALA A 319 1.13 2.39 -2.95
N GLY A 320 2.34 2.56 -2.40
CA GLY A 320 2.56 3.16 -1.09
C GLY A 320 2.13 4.62 -1.02
N TYR A 321 2.38 5.39 -2.07
CA TYR A 321 1.95 6.78 -2.18
C TYR A 321 0.43 6.93 -2.14
N GLN A 322 -0.30 6.16 -2.96
CA GLN A 322 -1.76 6.22 -3.00
C GLN A 322 -2.38 5.76 -1.67
N TYR A 323 -1.83 4.69 -1.08
CA TYR A 323 -2.30 4.19 0.22
C TYR A 323 -2.03 5.20 1.34
N ALA A 324 -0.84 5.80 1.40
CA ALA A 324 -0.50 6.82 2.37
C ALA A 324 -1.43 8.04 2.27
N LEU A 325 -1.70 8.55 1.06
CA LEU A 325 -2.65 9.63 0.83
C LEU A 325 -4.06 9.30 1.35
N SER A 326 -4.52 8.07 1.15
CA SER A 326 -5.81 7.61 1.68
C SER A 326 -5.82 7.65 3.22
N ARG A 327 -4.76 7.15 3.86
CA ARG A 327 -4.66 7.18 5.34
C ARG A 327 -4.60 8.60 5.90
N TRP A 328 -3.84 9.48 5.24
CA TRP A 328 -3.73 10.87 5.69
C TRP A 328 -5.06 11.62 5.58
N ARG A 329 -5.84 11.39 4.51
CA ARG A 329 -7.20 11.92 4.40
C ARG A 329 -8.11 11.42 5.53
N ALA A 330 -7.97 10.14 5.92
CA ALA A 330 -8.72 9.60 7.04
C ALA A 330 -8.34 10.25 8.38
N PHE A 331 -7.06 10.57 8.61
CA PHE A 331 -6.63 11.32 9.79
C PHE A 331 -7.19 12.74 9.80
N GLU A 332 -7.15 13.44 8.65
CA GLU A 332 -7.73 14.77 8.49
C GLU A 332 -9.25 14.76 8.77
N ALA A 333 -9.97 13.77 8.23
CA ALA A 333 -11.41 13.59 8.44
C ALA A 333 -11.75 13.27 9.91
N ALA A 334 -10.85 12.60 10.63
CA ALA A 334 -10.99 12.34 12.06
C ALA A 334 -10.59 13.54 12.95
N GLY A 335 -10.20 14.67 12.36
CA GLY A 335 -9.83 15.89 13.08
C GLY A 335 -8.39 15.91 13.59
N HIS A 336 -7.54 14.97 13.18
CA HIS A 336 -6.10 14.97 13.51
C HIS A 336 -5.36 15.90 12.56
N ALA A 337 -5.04 17.10 13.04
CA ALA A 337 -4.34 18.10 12.23
C ALA A 337 -2.85 17.77 12.10
N PHE A 338 -2.35 17.75 10.87
CA PHE A 338 -0.94 17.82 10.54
C PHE A 338 -0.74 18.74 9.33
N SER A 339 0.43 19.42 9.29
CA SER A 339 0.71 20.37 8.23
C SER A 339 1.18 19.65 6.96
N ARG A 340 0.42 19.75 5.88
CA ARG A 340 0.74 19.23 4.56
C ARG A 340 0.55 20.31 3.51
N SER A 341 1.54 20.51 2.61
CA SER A 341 1.35 21.34 1.42
C SER A 341 0.33 20.70 0.47
N ARG A 342 -0.40 21.52 -0.27
CA ARG A 342 -1.46 21.08 -1.18
C ARG A 342 -1.28 21.60 -2.61
N GLU A 343 -0.23 22.35 -2.84
CA GLU A 343 0.09 22.99 -4.11
C GLU A 343 0.70 22.01 -5.12
N GLY A 344 1.02 20.81 -4.68
CA GLY A 344 1.73 19.80 -5.45
C GLY A 344 3.24 19.79 -5.16
N LEU A 345 3.98 19.06 -5.99
CA LEU A 345 5.45 18.98 -5.96
C LEU A 345 5.98 18.94 -7.39
N LEU A 346 7.03 19.71 -7.65
CA LEU A 346 7.75 19.70 -8.92
C LEU A 346 9.09 18.97 -8.77
N GLN A 347 9.35 17.98 -9.62
CA GLN A 347 10.65 17.32 -9.78
C GLN A 347 11.25 17.76 -11.09
N LEU A 348 12.23 18.67 -11.03
CA LEU A 348 12.94 19.14 -12.21
C LEU A 348 13.97 18.11 -12.68
N ALA A 349 14.14 18.00 -13.99
CA ALA A 349 15.28 17.31 -14.57
C ALA A 349 16.56 18.11 -14.28
N CYS A 350 17.66 17.42 -13.97
CA CYS A 350 18.95 18.05 -13.71
C CYS A 350 19.63 18.53 -15.01
N ASP A 351 19.33 17.85 -16.12
CA ASP A 351 19.86 18.13 -17.44
C ASP A 351 18.88 17.71 -18.55
N GLU A 352 19.19 18.10 -19.81
CA GLU A 352 18.40 17.72 -20.98
C GLU A 352 18.31 16.20 -21.19
N PRO A 353 19.39 15.39 -21.05
CA PRO A 353 19.29 13.94 -21.11
C PRO A 353 18.32 13.33 -20.10
N GLU A 354 18.22 13.87 -18.89
CA GLU A 354 17.26 13.41 -17.90
C GLU A 354 15.82 13.79 -18.29
N PHE A 355 15.62 15.01 -18.81
CA PHE A 355 14.31 15.42 -19.31
C PHE A 355 13.82 14.51 -20.45
N VAL A 356 14.69 14.16 -21.41
CA VAL A 356 14.37 13.22 -22.48
C VAL A 356 13.98 11.82 -21.92
N ARG A 357 14.67 11.34 -20.87
CA ARG A 357 14.28 10.08 -20.19
C ARG A 357 12.92 10.20 -19.51
N MET A 358 12.63 11.34 -18.87
CA MET A 358 11.31 11.60 -18.27
C MET A 358 10.21 11.61 -19.34
N GLN A 359 10.45 12.23 -20.50
CA GLN A 359 9.52 12.21 -21.63
C GLN A 359 9.25 10.80 -22.13
N ALA A 360 10.30 9.99 -22.32
CA ALA A 360 10.14 8.60 -22.72
C ALA A 360 9.34 7.78 -21.70
N ALA A 361 9.50 8.05 -20.41
CA ALA A 361 8.72 7.40 -19.36
C ALA A 361 7.24 7.86 -19.38
N ALA A 362 6.96 9.14 -19.60
CA ALA A 362 5.61 9.67 -19.76
C ALA A 362 4.87 8.99 -20.92
N ASP A 363 5.54 8.91 -22.07
CA ASP A 363 5.00 8.30 -23.28
C ASP A 363 4.78 6.78 -23.10
N ALA A 364 5.67 6.09 -22.41
CA ALA A 364 5.57 4.65 -22.19
C ALA A 364 4.47 4.27 -21.18
N LEU A 365 4.38 5.00 -20.07
CA LEU A 365 3.52 4.63 -18.94
C LEU A 365 2.10 5.17 -19.07
N GLY A 366 1.90 6.35 -19.71
CA GLY A 366 0.57 6.95 -19.86
C GLY A 366 -0.15 7.14 -18.54
N MET A 367 0.55 7.67 -17.54
CA MET A 367 0.00 7.89 -16.20
C MET A 367 -1.14 8.91 -16.22
N PRO A 368 -2.15 8.77 -15.33
CA PRO A 368 -3.19 9.80 -15.22
C PRO A 368 -2.61 11.10 -14.66
N ASP A 369 -3.09 12.24 -15.18
CA ASP A 369 -2.62 13.57 -14.76
C ASP A 369 -2.79 13.83 -13.26
N GLU A 370 -3.77 13.19 -12.61
CA GLU A 370 -3.95 13.28 -11.15
C GLU A 370 -2.83 12.61 -10.35
N LEU A 371 -2.04 11.71 -10.97
CA LEU A 371 -0.85 11.10 -10.36
C LEU A 371 0.39 11.90 -10.70
N ALA A 372 0.66 12.11 -11.99
CA ALA A 372 1.85 12.82 -12.48
C ALA A 372 1.65 13.29 -13.91
N SER A 373 2.07 14.52 -14.21
CA SER A 373 2.17 15.07 -15.56
C SER A 373 3.57 15.61 -15.81
N LEU A 374 4.05 15.48 -17.05
CA LEU A 374 5.34 16.04 -17.44
C LEU A 374 5.12 17.46 -17.98
N LEU A 375 5.80 18.42 -17.38
CA LEU A 375 5.73 19.83 -17.74
C LEU A 375 6.95 20.23 -18.57
N SER A 376 6.75 21.10 -19.58
CA SER A 376 7.84 21.80 -20.26
C SER A 376 8.56 22.74 -19.28
N ARG A 377 9.70 23.29 -19.70
CA ARG A 377 10.44 24.29 -18.93
C ARG A 377 9.56 25.50 -18.59
N GLU A 378 8.81 26.02 -19.57
CA GLU A 378 7.93 27.18 -19.41
C GLU A 378 6.80 26.88 -18.41
N GLN A 379 6.11 25.74 -18.60
CA GLN A 379 5.04 25.28 -17.71
C GLN A 379 5.55 25.05 -16.28
N ALA A 380 6.74 24.45 -16.13
CA ALA A 380 7.37 24.24 -14.81
C ALA A 380 7.68 25.58 -14.14
N GLY A 381 8.19 26.57 -14.89
CA GLY A 381 8.43 27.93 -14.40
C GLY A 381 7.16 28.65 -13.97
N GLU A 382 6.09 28.55 -14.73
CA GLU A 382 4.76 29.10 -14.38
C GLU A 382 4.23 28.47 -13.09
N GLN A 383 4.29 27.12 -12.99
CA GLN A 383 3.82 26.39 -11.82
C GLN A 383 4.62 26.73 -10.56
N LEU A 384 5.93 26.91 -10.70
CA LEU A 384 6.83 27.23 -9.58
C LEU A 384 6.79 28.71 -9.18
N GLY A 385 6.39 29.59 -10.09
CA GLY A 385 6.48 31.05 -9.93
C GLY A 385 7.92 31.58 -10.04
N SER A 386 8.82 30.83 -10.70
CA SER A 386 10.23 31.17 -10.89
C SER A 386 10.76 30.45 -12.13
N GLU A 387 11.69 31.09 -12.87
CA GLU A 387 12.32 30.44 -14.02
C GLU A 387 13.07 29.17 -13.62
N THR A 388 12.94 28.13 -14.45
CA THR A 388 13.64 26.84 -14.29
C THR A 388 14.61 26.60 -15.43
N ALA A 389 15.65 25.79 -15.22
CA ALA A 389 16.58 25.41 -16.28
C ALA A 389 15.97 24.35 -17.22
N GLN A 390 15.20 23.45 -16.67
CA GLN A 390 14.58 22.31 -17.37
C GLN A 390 13.10 22.18 -16.97
N GLY A 391 12.35 21.37 -17.73
CA GLY A 391 11.05 20.86 -17.35
C GLY A 391 11.17 19.72 -16.33
N GLY A 392 10.05 19.04 -16.05
CA GLY A 392 10.07 17.91 -15.13
C GLY A 392 8.69 17.38 -14.77
N TRP A 393 8.66 16.44 -13.83
CA TRP A 393 7.44 15.86 -13.32
C TRP A 393 6.72 16.79 -12.34
N PHE A 394 5.46 17.01 -12.56
CA PHE A 394 4.56 17.63 -11.60
C PHE A 394 3.66 16.56 -10.96
N PHE A 395 3.65 16.51 -9.64
CA PHE A 395 2.82 15.60 -8.84
C PHE A 395 1.75 16.41 -8.11
N PRO A 396 0.50 16.49 -8.63
CA PRO A 396 -0.53 17.38 -8.08
C PRO A 396 -0.90 17.08 -6.62
N GLN A 397 -0.82 15.81 -6.22
CA GLN A 397 -1.09 15.38 -4.84
C GLN A 397 0.21 15.10 -4.05
N GLY A 398 1.38 15.31 -4.67
CA GLY A 398 2.68 15.35 -4.00
C GLY A 398 2.82 16.60 -3.14
N GLY A 399 3.95 16.73 -2.45
CA GLY A 399 4.18 17.91 -1.64
C GLY A 399 5.18 17.70 -0.53
N SER A 400 5.05 18.52 0.51
CA SER A 400 5.80 18.39 1.76
C SER A 400 4.87 18.26 2.95
N LEU A 401 5.35 17.63 4.02
CA LEU A 401 4.62 17.52 5.27
C LEU A 401 5.57 17.44 6.48
N ASP A 402 5.04 17.77 7.66
CA ASP A 402 5.70 17.64 8.96
C ASP A 402 5.56 16.20 9.46
N PRO A 403 6.67 15.41 9.47
CA PRO A 403 6.61 14.00 9.87
C PRO A 403 6.31 13.81 11.35
N THR A 404 6.65 14.77 12.21
CA THR A 404 6.43 14.67 13.66
C THR A 404 4.94 14.78 13.99
N LYS A 405 4.25 15.72 13.34
CA LYS A 405 2.79 15.87 13.47
C LYS A 405 2.04 14.70 12.86
N LEU A 406 2.53 14.17 11.73
CA LEU A 406 1.95 12.98 11.12
C LEU A 406 2.08 11.75 12.03
N ALA A 407 3.25 11.54 12.65
CA ALA A 407 3.47 10.48 13.63
C ALA A 407 2.54 10.62 14.84
N ALA A 408 2.37 11.84 15.35
CA ALA A 408 1.45 12.13 16.43
C ALA A 408 -0.02 11.85 16.05
N ALA A 409 -0.44 12.24 14.85
CA ALA A 409 -1.78 11.94 14.33
C ALA A 409 -2.02 10.42 14.25
N ALA A 410 -1.07 9.65 13.72
CA ALA A 410 -1.15 8.20 13.65
C ALA A 410 -1.28 7.54 15.04
N CYS A 411 -0.46 7.95 16.01
CA CYS A 411 -0.54 7.44 17.38
C CYS A 411 -1.86 7.84 18.09
N ALA A 412 -2.36 9.03 17.82
CA ALA A 412 -3.62 9.52 18.43
C ALA A 412 -4.83 8.66 18.04
N THR A 413 -4.85 8.09 16.83
CA THR A 413 -5.95 7.20 16.39
C THR A 413 -6.02 5.89 17.18
N ALA A 414 -4.93 5.47 17.81
CA ALA A 414 -4.89 4.23 18.59
C ALA A 414 -5.59 4.36 19.96
N GLY A 415 -5.72 5.58 20.49
CA GLY A 415 -6.39 5.85 21.77
C GLY A 415 -5.84 5.00 22.90
N GLU A 416 -6.72 4.40 23.69
CA GLU A 416 -6.39 3.54 24.83
C GLU A 416 -5.68 2.22 24.48
N ARG A 417 -5.59 1.87 23.18
CA ARG A 417 -4.85 0.70 22.71
C ARG A 417 -3.35 0.91 22.65
N LEU A 418 -2.88 2.16 22.80
CA LEU A 418 -1.47 2.48 22.80
C LEU A 418 -0.94 2.70 24.22
N THR A 419 0.07 1.93 24.59
CA THR A 419 0.96 2.23 25.73
C THR A 419 2.29 2.70 25.18
N ARG A 420 2.75 3.88 25.61
CA ARG A 420 4.03 4.43 25.16
C ARG A 420 5.07 4.38 26.28
N LEU A 421 6.22 3.76 26.00
CA LEU A 421 7.41 3.78 26.86
C LEU A 421 8.47 4.64 26.16
N ALA A 422 8.60 5.88 26.62
CA ALA A 422 9.54 6.87 26.09
C ALA A 422 10.80 6.97 26.98
N ASN A 423 11.92 7.43 26.41
CA ASN A 423 13.24 7.47 27.07
C ASN A 423 13.71 6.08 27.55
N VAL A 424 13.37 5.03 26.81
CA VAL A 424 13.69 3.67 27.18
C VAL A 424 14.28 2.95 25.98
N GLU A 425 15.50 2.44 26.13
CA GLU A 425 16.19 1.70 25.08
C GLU A 425 15.99 0.18 25.27
N VAL A 426 15.56 -0.49 24.22
CA VAL A 426 15.54 -1.95 24.18
C VAL A 426 16.94 -2.46 23.82
N ALA A 427 17.62 -3.06 24.78
CA ALA A 427 18.93 -3.64 24.57
C ALA A 427 18.87 -5.03 23.95
N ARG A 428 17.88 -5.83 24.32
CA ARG A 428 17.69 -7.19 23.82
C ARG A 428 16.21 -7.51 23.61
N LEU A 429 15.94 -8.33 22.60
CA LEU A 429 14.66 -8.94 22.35
C LEU A 429 14.83 -10.46 22.42
N VAL A 430 14.13 -11.11 23.34
CA VAL A 430 14.30 -12.54 23.59
C VAL A 430 12.96 -13.29 23.55
N PRO A 431 12.95 -14.54 23.07
CA PRO A 431 11.74 -15.37 23.14
C PRO A 431 11.28 -15.55 24.58
N ARG A 432 9.98 -15.52 24.80
CA ARG A 432 9.34 -15.84 26.10
C ARG A 432 9.01 -17.33 26.17
N GLU A 433 9.21 -17.93 27.33
CA GLU A 433 8.72 -19.28 27.60
C GLU A 433 7.19 -19.34 27.43
N GLY A 434 6.70 -20.33 26.72
CA GLY A 434 5.29 -20.45 26.36
C GLY A 434 4.86 -19.63 25.14
N GLY A 435 5.80 -18.96 24.44
CA GLY A 435 5.54 -18.21 23.22
C GLY A 435 5.48 -16.68 23.42
N GLY A 436 5.76 -15.95 22.33
CA GLY A 436 5.87 -14.48 22.34
C GLY A 436 7.26 -13.98 22.67
N TRP A 437 7.36 -12.69 23.02
CA TRP A 437 8.61 -11.94 23.10
C TRP A 437 8.70 -11.08 24.36
N LEU A 438 9.93 -10.92 24.88
CA LEU A 438 10.28 -9.99 25.95
C LEU A 438 11.24 -8.94 25.40
N ALA A 439 10.92 -7.68 25.60
CA ALA A 439 11.84 -6.56 25.40
C ALA A 439 12.55 -6.27 26.72
N LEU A 440 13.89 -6.28 26.71
CA LEU A 440 14.71 -6.11 27.91
C LEU A 440 15.59 -4.86 27.78
N ASP A 441 15.82 -4.17 28.90
CA ASP A 441 16.81 -3.09 28.99
C ASP A 441 18.26 -3.63 29.07
N ALA A 442 19.23 -2.73 29.20
CA ALA A 442 20.65 -3.07 29.32
C ALA A 442 20.97 -3.89 30.60
N ASN A 443 20.18 -3.73 31.66
CA ASN A 443 20.33 -4.44 32.94
C ASN A 443 19.63 -5.80 32.95
N GLY A 444 18.89 -6.12 31.88
CA GLY A 444 18.10 -7.34 31.76
C GLY A 444 16.71 -7.26 32.39
N ALA A 445 16.27 -6.07 32.82
CA ALA A 445 14.91 -5.88 33.29
C ALA A 445 13.90 -5.90 32.15
N THR A 446 12.75 -6.53 32.38
CA THR A 446 11.68 -6.61 31.39
C THR A 446 10.95 -5.27 31.26
N LEU A 447 11.01 -4.69 30.07
CA LEU A 447 10.29 -3.47 29.71
C LEU A 447 8.87 -3.76 29.25
N ALA A 448 8.70 -4.80 28.43
CA ALA A 448 7.40 -5.23 27.92
C ALA A 448 7.43 -6.71 27.53
N SER A 449 6.24 -7.32 27.54
CA SER A 449 5.99 -8.69 27.10
C SER A 449 4.76 -8.72 26.21
N ALA A 450 4.83 -9.37 25.03
CA ALA A 450 3.71 -9.52 24.12
C ALA A 450 3.82 -10.79 23.27
N ALA A 451 2.70 -11.19 22.65
CA ALA A 451 2.67 -12.29 21.71
C ALA A 451 3.48 -12.00 20.43
N VAL A 452 3.51 -10.73 20.02
CA VAL A 452 4.18 -10.26 18.80
C VAL A 452 5.18 -9.16 19.13
N ALA A 453 6.34 -9.18 18.46
CA ALA A 453 7.31 -8.08 18.46
C ALA A 453 7.61 -7.61 17.04
N ILE A 454 7.70 -6.29 16.86
CA ILE A 454 7.97 -5.68 15.57
C ILE A 454 9.12 -4.69 15.72
N VAL A 455 10.24 -4.93 15.03
CA VAL A 455 11.38 -4.03 15.03
C VAL A 455 11.20 -2.98 13.93
N ALA A 456 11.08 -1.71 14.33
CA ALA A 456 10.90 -0.54 13.47
C ALA A 456 11.95 0.56 13.79
N ASN A 457 13.08 0.17 14.43
CA ASN A 457 14.14 1.03 14.93
C ASN A 457 15.31 1.17 13.95
N ALA A 458 14.98 1.20 12.65
CA ALA A 458 15.88 1.52 11.55
C ALA A 458 17.15 0.63 11.51
N ALA A 459 18.34 1.21 11.59
CA ALA A 459 19.60 0.49 11.39
C ALA A 459 19.94 -0.48 12.54
N ASP A 460 19.33 -0.33 13.70
CA ASP A 460 19.52 -1.25 14.83
C ASP A 460 18.58 -2.47 14.80
N ALA A 461 17.57 -2.46 13.91
CA ALA A 461 16.61 -3.56 13.78
C ALA A 461 17.28 -4.93 13.51
N PRO A 462 18.28 -5.07 12.64
CA PRO A 462 18.94 -6.35 12.43
C PRO A 462 19.61 -6.90 13.69
N ARG A 463 20.24 -6.06 14.50
CA ARG A 463 20.90 -6.46 15.76
C ARG A 463 19.88 -7.02 16.75
N LEU A 464 18.79 -6.28 16.98
CA LEU A 464 17.74 -6.71 17.92
C LEU A 464 17.02 -7.98 17.48
N ALA A 465 16.81 -8.14 16.18
CA ALA A 465 16.15 -9.30 15.60
C ALA A 465 17.08 -10.49 15.32
N GLY A 466 18.39 -10.37 15.58
CA GLY A 466 19.38 -11.42 15.32
C GLY A 466 19.60 -11.72 13.83
N LEU A 467 19.37 -10.74 12.94
CA LEU A 467 19.53 -10.88 11.49
C LEU A 467 20.98 -10.60 11.07
N ARG A 468 21.67 -11.60 10.57
CA ARG A 468 23.05 -11.50 10.06
C ARG A 468 23.07 -11.18 8.56
N HIS A 469 21.99 -11.50 7.84
CA HIS A 469 21.89 -11.37 6.40
C HIS A 469 20.96 -10.24 5.95
N ALA A 470 20.75 -9.21 6.78
CA ALA A 470 19.99 -8.02 6.41
C ALA A 470 20.93 -6.82 6.25
N PRO A 471 21.53 -6.61 5.07
CA PRO A 471 22.54 -5.57 4.86
C PRO A 471 21.85 -4.20 4.77
N VAL A 472 21.82 -3.51 5.89
CA VAL A 472 21.39 -2.12 5.99
C VAL A 472 22.55 -1.23 6.36
N GLN A 473 22.53 -0.01 5.86
CA GLN A 473 23.55 1.00 6.01
C GLN A 473 22.95 2.28 6.55
N GLN A 474 23.66 2.97 7.40
CA GLN A 474 23.33 4.35 7.80
C GLN A 474 23.95 5.32 6.80
N VAL A 475 23.13 6.25 6.31
CA VAL A 475 23.56 7.30 5.42
C VAL A 475 23.26 8.64 6.07
N ARG A 476 24.31 9.35 6.42
CA ARG A 476 24.22 10.70 6.98
C ARG A 476 23.63 11.65 5.96
N GLY A 477 22.73 12.52 6.38
CA GLY A 477 22.15 13.59 5.58
C GLY A 477 22.02 14.86 6.39
N GLN A 478 22.68 15.93 5.94
CA GLN A 478 22.56 17.25 6.54
C GLN A 478 21.59 18.11 5.76
N LEU A 479 20.74 18.81 6.50
CA LEU A 479 19.80 19.82 6.01
C LEU A 479 20.28 21.21 6.41
N SER A 480 19.91 22.21 5.61
CA SER A 480 20.17 23.63 5.88
C SER A 480 18.85 24.38 5.96
N MET A 481 18.66 25.13 7.05
CA MET A 481 17.52 26.00 7.26
C MET A 481 17.85 27.40 6.76
N LEU A 482 17.11 27.87 5.78
CA LEU A 482 17.24 29.21 5.21
C LEU A 482 16.33 30.18 6.00
N PRO A 483 16.88 31.29 6.54
CA PRO A 483 16.09 32.27 7.26
C PRO A 483 14.99 32.92 6.39
N ALA A 484 14.00 33.49 7.04
CA ALA A 484 12.95 34.23 6.33
C ALA A 484 13.55 35.40 5.53
N GLY A 485 13.13 35.51 4.26
CA GLY A 485 13.57 36.55 3.33
C GLY A 485 14.88 36.28 2.60
N SER A 486 15.61 35.19 2.92
CA SER A 486 16.86 34.83 2.27
C SER A 486 16.73 33.64 1.30
N ALA A 487 15.62 32.93 1.33
CA ALA A 487 15.33 31.82 0.44
C ALA A 487 14.71 32.30 -0.88
N PRO A 488 14.95 31.58 -2.02
CA PRO A 488 14.20 31.78 -3.25
C PRO A 488 12.68 31.70 -3.02
N LYS A 489 11.95 32.62 -3.60
CA LYS A 489 10.48 32.60 -3.54
C LYS A 489 9.94 31.62 -4.57
N VAL A 490 9.38 30.53 -4.10
CA VAL A 490 8.73 29.49 -4.93
C VAL A 490 7.35 29.17 -4.36
N ALA A 491 6.41 28.84 -5.25
CA ALA A 491 5.01 28.59 -4.88
C ALA A 491 4.80 27.21 -4.22
N LEU A 492 5.67 26.24 -4.50
CA LEU A 492 5.52 24.85 -4.07
C LEU A 492 6.89 24.19 -3.82
N PRO A 493 6.96 23.04 -3.12
CA PRO A 493 8.18 22.27 -2.99
C PRO A 493 8.74 21.83 -4.34
N VAL A 494 10.05 22.00 -4.52
CA VAL A 494 10.76 21.60 -5.74
C VAL A 494 11.93 20.70 -5.40
N ILE A 495 12.17 19.66 -6.22
CA ILE A 495 13.24 18.68 -6.07
C ILE A 495 14.00 18.48 -7.39
N GLY A 496 15.22 17.99 -7.30
CA GLY A 496 16.14 17.59 -8.38
C GLY A 496 17.33 16.90 -7.76
N ASP A 497 18.56 17.37 -8.02
CA ASP A 497 19.77 16.98 -7.27
C ASP A 497 19.84 17.67 -5.88
N GLY A 498 18.76 17.75 -5.20
CA GLY A 498 18.52 18.46 -3.95
C GLY A 498 17.05 18.83 -3.90
N TYR A 499 16.69 19.70 -2.96
CA TYR A 499 15.32 20.20 -2.87
C TYR A 499 15.22 21.55 -2.14
N LEU A 500 14.12 22.25 -2.36
CA LEU A 500 13.70 23.41 -1.59
C LEU A 500 12.26 23.22 -1.14
N ILE A 501 12.01 23.35 0.16
CA ILE A 501 10.68 23.35 0.77
C ILE A 501 10.43 24.74 1.35
N PRO A 502 9.54 25.56 0.76
CA PRO A 502 9.17 26.85 1.31
C PRO A 502 8.22 26.69 2.50
N PHE A 503 8.31 27.62 3.46
CA PHE A 503 7.38 27.71 4.60
C PHE A 503 6.61 29.03 4.58
N ALA A 504 5.43 29.02 5.18
CA ALA A 504 4.56 30.20 5.25
C ALA A 504 5.17 31.40 6.01
N ASP A 505 6.16 31.16 6.88
CA ASP A 505 6.89 32.20 7.60
C ASP A 505 8.02 32.85 6.75
N GLY A 506 8.11 32.49 5.48
CA GLY A 506 9.12 32.96 4.55
C GLY A 506 10.50 32.31 4.69
N SER A 507 10.68 31.40 5.64
CA SER A 507 11.86 30.53 5.75
C SER A 507 11.74 29.34 4.78
N ALA A 508 12.84 28.62 4.54
CA ALA A 508 12.81 27.41 3.74
C ALA A 508 13.78 26.36 4.26
N LEU A 509 13.58 25.10 3.82
CA LEU A 509 14.47 23.97 4.09
C LEU A 509 15.07 23.51 2.78
N THR A 510 16.42 23.39 2.74
CA THR A 510 17.14 22.85 1.58
C THR A 510 18.06 21.71 1.98
N GLY A 511 18.36 20.81 1.04
CA GLY A 511 19.23 19.66 1.25
C GLY A 511 19.00 18.56 0.23
N ALA A 512 19.51 17.38 0.48
CA ALA A 512 20.34 17.02 1.63
C ALA A 512 21.66 16.44 1.14
N THR A 513 22.69 16.54 1.96
CA THR A 513 23.92 15.77 1.70
C THR A 513 23.65 14.27 1.74
N TYR A 514 24.53 13.48 1.14
CA TYR A 514 24.44 12.03 1.10
C TYR A 514 25.81 11.42 1.37
N GLU A 515 26.06 11.13 2.65
CA GLU A 515 27.38 10.71 3.15
C GLU A 515 27.26 9.29 3.75
N PRO A 516 27.55 8.23 2.96
CA PRO A 516 27.61 6.87 3.47
C PRO A 516 28.72 6.72 4.51
N ASP A 517 28.48 5.87 5.51
CA ASP A 517 29.47 5.47 6.54
C ASP A 517 30.00 6.62 7.44
N ASP A 518 29.43 7.82 7.34
CA ASP A 518 29.68 8.93 8.25
C ASP A 518 28.61 8.94 9.35
N LEU A 519 29.04 8.83 10.61
CA LEU A 519 28.14 8.77 11.79
C LEU A 519 28.22 10.03 12.66
N ASP A 520 28.89 11.11 12.21
CA ASP A 520 28.94 12.35 12.94
C ASP A 520 27.58 13.06 12.95
N PRO A 521 26.93 13.27 14.11
CA PRO A 521 25.63 13.90 14.21
C PRO A 521 25.68 15.44 14.13
N ILE A 522 26.88 16.05 14.05
CA ILE A 522 27.04 17.51 14.11
C ILE A 522 26.92 18.10 12.70
N PRO A 523 26.09 19.15 12.50
CA PRO A 523 26.08 19.90 11.26
C PRO A 523 27.43 20.53 10.96
N ARG A 524 27.87 20.51 9.70
CA ARG A 524 29.17 21.03 9.24
C ARG A 524 28.96 22.13 8.21
N GLU A 525 29.84 23.10 8.17
CA GLU A 525 29.86 24.16 7.15
C GLU A 525 29.92 23.58 5.73
N ALA A 526 30.73 22.54 5.52
CA ALA A 526 30.86 21.89 4.23
C ALA A 526 29.49 21.35 3.70
N GLY A 527 28.69 20.77 4.61
CA GLY A 527 27.34 20.30 4.25
C GLY A 527 26.38 21.44 3.92
N HIS A 528 26.46 22.58 4.60
CA HIS A 528 25.69 23.78 4.24
C HIS A 528 26.10 24.29 2.86
N ARG A 529 27.38 24.37 2.58
CA ARG A 529 27.94 24.80 1.29
C ARG A 529 27.47 23.88 0.16
N GLU A 530 27.52 22.58 0.35
CA GLU A 530 27.04 21.60 -0.61
C GLU A 530 25.53 21.80 -0.91
N ASN A 531 24.71 21.96 0.14
CA ASN A 531 23.28 22.20 -0.03
C ASN A 531 22.98 23.51 -0.77
N LEU A 532 23.73 24.58 -0.52
CA LEU A 532 23.57 25.84 -1.24
C LEU A 532 24.00 25.74 -2.70
N VAL A 533 25.08 25.01 -3.02
CA VAL A 533 25.52 24.74 -4.40
C VAL A 533 24.44 23.97 -5.18
N ARG A 534 23.87 22.91 -4.57
CA ARG A 534 22.78 22.15 -5.18
C ARG A 534 21.53 23.01 -5.37
N LEU A 535 21.20 23.87 -4.40
CA LEU A 535 20.08 24.81 -4.54
C LEU A 535 20.29 25.79 -5.69
N ALA A 536 21.49 26.35 -5.83
CA ALA A 536 21.83 27.25 -6.94
C ALA A 536 21.75 26.54 -8.31
N ALA A 537 22.15 25.27 -8.37
CA ALA A 537 22.02 24.46 -9.58
C ALA A 537 20.55 24.12 -9.90
N LEU A 538 19.73 23.83 -8.88
CA LEU A 538 18.30 23.53 -9.04
C LEU A 538 17.51 24.75 -9.52
N LEU A 539 17.85 25.95 -9.03
CA LEU A 539 17.17 27.21 -9.31
C LEU A 539 18.19 28.29 -9.74
N PRO A 540 18.80 28.17 -10.92
CA PRO A 540 19.92 29.03 -11.36
C PRO A 540 19.53 30.50 -11.56
N HIS A 541 18.25 30.79 -11.75
CA HIS A 541 17.73 32.15 -11.94
C HIS A 541 17.15 32.76 -10.65
N ALA A 542 17.09 31.97 -9.56
CA ALA A 542 16.58 32.46 -8.30
C ALA A 542 17.70 33.15 -7.51
N GLN A 543 17.38 34.27 -6.87
CA GLN A 543 18.34 34.97 -6.02
C GLN A 543 18.50 34.22 -4.69
N VAL A 544 19.66 33.64 -4.48
CA VAL A 544 20.11 33.18 -3.17
C VAL A 544 20.89 34.33 -2.52
N ASP A 545 20.60 34.65 -1.26
CA ASP A 545 21.28 35.75 -0.55
C ASP A 545 22.81 35.50 -0.56
N SER A 546 23.56 36.45 -1.12
CA SER A 546 25.02 36.39 -1.21
C SER A 546 25.69 36.26 0.15
N ASN A 547 25.09 36.78 1.23
CA ASN A 547 25.62 36.67 2.57
C ASN A 547 25.63 35.21 3.05
N MET A 548 24.62 34.41 2.72
CA MET A 548 24.61 32.97 3.05
C MET A 548 25.69 32.19 2.31
N LEU A 549 25.98 32.58 1.06
CA LEU A 549 27.05 31.96 0.27
C LEU A 549 28.42 32.36 0.83
N ALA A 550 28.55 33.56 1.41
CA ALA A 550 29.76 34.04 2.02
C ALA A 550 30.06 33.42 3.39
N ASP A 551 29.02 33.17 4.20
CA ASP A 551 29.09 32.58 5.54
C ASP A 551 28.10 31.44 5.76
N PRO A 552 28.32 30.25 5.14
CA PRO A 552 27.45 29.10 5.32
C PRO A 552 27.42 28.57 6.77
N ALA A 553 28.44 28.87 7.57
CA ALA A 553 28.51 28.42 8.97
C ALA A 553 27.43 29.06 9.85
N SER A 554 26.89 30.23 9.45
CA SER A 554 25.80 30.91 10.17
C SER A 554 24.46 30.20 10.06
N LEU A 555 24.30 29.27 9.12
CA LEU A 555 23.06 28.56 8.91
C LEU A 555 22.78 27.52 9.99
N LYS A 556 21.54 27.45 10.45
CA LYS A 556 21.09 26.33 11.28
C LYS A 556 20.94 25.07 10.41
N GLY A 557 21.44 23.95 10.92
CA GLY A 557 21.37 22.66 10.26
C GLY A 557 20.79 21.57 11.14
N ARG A 558 20.40 20.48 10.50
CA ARG A 558 20.03 19.23 11.17
C ARG A 558 20.67 18.06 10.43
N VAL A 559 21.26 17.15 11.19
CA VAL A 559 21.77 15.87 10.68
C VAL A 559 20.82 14.77 11.10
N ALA A 560 20.56 13.85 10.18
CA ALA A 560 19.84 12.60 10.45
C ALA A 560 20.41 11.46 9.61
N PHE A 561 20.19 10.22 10.08
CA PHE A 561 20.74 9.03 9.46
C PHE A 561 19.63 8.22 8.79
N ARG A 562 19.68 8.13 7.46
CA ARG A 562 18.78 7.26 6.70
C ARG A 562 19.21 5.81 6.84
N CYS A 563 18.30 4.91 7.12
CA CYS A 563 18.56 3.47 7.06
C CYS A 563 18.21 2.98 5.65
N VAL A 564 19.19 2.48 4.92
CA VAL A 564 19.07 2.08 3.52
C VAL A 564 19.48 0.63 3.37
N ALA A 565 18.64 -0.20 2.74
CA ALA A 565 19.02 -1.55 2.34
C ALA A 565 19.90 -1.52 1.08
N SER A 566 20.76 -2.53 0.89
CA SER A 566 21.71 -2.57 -0.23
C SER A 566 21.05 -2.55 -1.62
N ASP A 567 19.80 -3.02 -1.74
CA ASP A 567 19.00 -2.99 -2.97
C ASP A 567 18.03 -1.80 -3.03
N ARG A 568 18.07 -0.90 -2.05
CA ARG A 568 17.24 0.31 -1.91
C ARG A 568 15.73 0.06 -1.76
N LEU A 569 15.29 -1.20 -1.58
CA LEU A 569 13.91 -1.53 -1.24
C LEU A 569 13.75 -1.67 0.27
N PRO A 570 12.58 -1.35 0.84
CA PRO A 570 12.33 -1.51 2.27
C PRO A 570 12.37 -2.99 2.68
N LEU A 571 12.48 -3.24 3.98
CA LEU A 571 12.29 -4.56 4.57
C LEU A 571 11.02 -4.51 5.42
N ALA A 572 9.98 -5.27 5.01
CA ALA A 572 8.70 -5.29 5.69
C ALA A 572 8.07 -6.69 5.68
N GLY A 573 7.72 -7.20 6.85
CA GLY A 573 7.06 -8.51 7.01
C GLY A 573 7.65 -9.37 8.11
N ALA A 574 7.24 -10.65 8.13
CA ALA A 574 7.73 -11.65 9.07
C ALA A 574 9.23 -11.91 8.88
N LEU A 575 9.99 -11.91 9.96
CA LEU A 575 11.44 -12.09 9.92
C LEU A 575 11.82 -13.56 9.79
N GLY A 576 12.91 -13.82 9.06
CA GLY A 576 13.47 -15.16 8.91
C GLY A 576 14.08 -15.69 10.21
N ASP A 577 13.89 -16.96 10.49
CA ASP A 577 14.67 -17.68 11.51
C ASP A 577 15.98 -18.13 10.87
N GLU A 578 17.03 -17.32 11.06
CA GLU A 578 18.33 -17.59 10.44
C GLU A 578 19.01 -18.84 11.01
N ALA A 579 18.75 -19.19 12.29
CA ALA A 579 19.31 -20.37 12.90
C ALA A 579 18.66 -21.67 12.31
N ALA A 580 17.34 -21.67 12.19
CA ALA A 580 16.62 -22.76 11.56
C ALA A 580 16.96 -22.87 10.06
N ALA A 581 17.16 -21.75 9.38
CA ALA A 581 17.58 -21.72 7.98
C ALA A 581 19.01 -22.29 7.80
N ALA A 582 19.95 -21.94 8.67
CA ALA A 582 21.31 -22.46 8.66
C ALA A 582 21.35 -23.98 8.88
N ALA A 583 20.57 -24.48 9.84
CA ALA A 583 20.45 -25.92 10.08
C ALA A 583 19.90 -26.71 8.89
N ASN A 584 19.18 -26.06 7.98
CA ASN A 584 18.54 -26.65 6.80
C ASN A 584 19.06 -26.07 5.47
N ALA A 585 20.22 -25.43 5.46
CA ALA A 585 20.71 -24.61 4.35
C ALA A 585 20.71 -25.36 2.99
N ARG A 586 21.13 -26.64 2.99
CA ARG A 586 21.17 -27.47 1.79
C ARG A 586 19.77 -27.70 1.18
N ALA A 587 18.77 -27.96 2.01
CA ALA A 587 17.39 -28.17 1.56
C ALA A 587 16.73 -26.87 1.08
N LEU A 588 17.15 -25.73 1.63
CA LEU A 588 16.61 -24.42 1.34
C LEU A 588 17.32 -23.69 0.18
N SER A 589 18.39 -24.23 -0.40
CA SER A 589 19.13 -23.59 -1.50
C SER A 589 18.27 -23.31 -2.74
N GLY A 590 17.24 -24.12 -2.99
CA GLY A 590 16.26 -23.95 -4.08
C GLY A 590 14.91 -23.35 -3.64
N ALA A 591 14.79 -22.91 -2.38
CA ALA A 591 13.54 -22.43 -1.80
C ALA A 591 13.05 -21.11 -2.42
N GLN A 592 11.76 -20.83 -2.22
CA GLN A 592 11.16 -19.52 -2.46
C GLN A 592 11.06 -18.75 -1.11
N PRO A 593 10.86 -17.42 -1.12
CA PRO A 593 10.76 -16.65 0.12
C PRO A 593 9.74 -17.22 1.13
N ARG A 594 8.62 -17.74 0.64
CA ARG A 594 7.56 -18.36 1.46
C ARG A 594 7.95 -19.67 2.13
N ASP A 595 8.97 -20.35 1.61
CA ASP A 595 9.41 -21.68 2.11
C ASP A 595 10.44 -21.53 3.24
N LEU A 596 10.93 -20.29 3.49
CA LEU A 596 11.90 -20.04 4.54
C LEU A 596 11.28 -20.12 5.93
N PRO A 597 12.00 -20.67 6.91
CA PRO A 597 11.54 -20.66 8.29
C PRO A 597 11.45 -19.23 8.80
N ARG A 598 10.40 -18.95 9.57
CA ARG A 598 10.14 -17.64 10.17
C ARG A 598 10.24 -17.72 11.69
N ALA A 599 10.79 -16.66 12.29
CA ALA A 599 10.74 -16.47 13.72
C ALA A 599 9.28 -16.16 14.13
N SER A 600 8.67 -17.06 14.89
CA SER A 600 7.25 -16.96 15.25
C SER A 600 6.96 -15.65 15.99
N GLY A 601 5.99 -14.87 15.53
CA GLY A 601 5.60 -13.61 16.15
C GLY A 601 6.62 -12.48 16.04
N LEU A 602 7.68 -12.61 15.21
CA LEU A 602 8.70 -11.57 15.02
C LEU A 602 8.60 -10.97 13.61
N TYR A 603 8.43 -9.64 13.56
CA TYR A 603 8.26 -8.88 12.32
C TYR A 603 9.24 -7.71 12.26
N GLY A 604 9.41 -7.14 11.08
CA GLY A 604 10.25 -5.97 10.89
C GLY A 604 9.68 -4.98 9.87
N ALA A 605 9.93 -3.69 10.09
CA ALA A 605 9.59 -2.60 9.18
C ALA A 605 10.72 -1.55 9.23
N PHE A 606 11.73 -1.68 8.37
CA PHE A 606 12.92 -0.84 8.38
C PHE A 606 13.57 -0.73 7.00
N GLY A 607 14.65 0.04 6.87
CA GLY A 607 15.36 0.19 5.61
C GLY A 607 14.64 1.11 4.60
N PHE A 608 13.84 2.06 5.06
CA PHE A 608 13.00 2.91 4.21
C PHE A 608 13.75 4.03 3.49
N GLY A 609 15.03 4.25 3.81
CA GLY A 609 15.84 5.28 3.18
C GLY A 609 15.23 6.67 3.33
N SER A 610 15.05 7.37 2.20
CA SER A 610 14.41 8.70 2.14
C SER A 610 12.89 8.65 1.86
N ARG A 611 12.26 7.46 1.83
CA ARG A 611 10.88 7.27 1.38
C ARG A 611 9.92 6.81 2.47
N GLY A 612 10.22 7.13 3.73
CA GLY A 612 9.41 6.75 4.89
C GLY A 612 7.94 7.15 4.77
N PHE A 613 7.64 8.32 4.22
CA PHE A 613 6.27 8.77 3.99
C PHE A 613 5.47 7.85 3.08
N VAL A 614 6.11 7.39 2.02
CA VAL A 614 5.45 6.59 0.98
C VAL A 614 5.32 5.13 1.42
N TRP A 615 6.31 4.59 2.12
CA TRP A 615 6.35 3.15 2.41
C TRP A 615 5.83 2.75 3.79
N ALA A 616 5.82 3.65 4.79
CA ALA A 616 5.52 3.29 6.18
C ALA A 616 4.12 2.69 6.33
N TRP A 617 3.10 3.33 5.77
CA TRP A 617 1.71 2.87 5.90
C TRP A 617 1.44 1.59 5.14
N LEU A 618 1.99 1.44 3.92
CA LEU A 618 1.83 0.23 3.13
C LEU A 618 2.54 -0.97 3.78
N ALA A 619 3.75 -0.75 4.31
CA ALA A 619 4.49 -1.78 5.06
C ALA A 619 3.75 -2.20 6.34
N ALA A 620 3.20 -1.23 7.07
CA ALA A 620 2.40 -1.49 8.27
C ALA A 620 1.11 -2.27 7.94
N GLU A 621 0.44 -1.91 6.85
CA GLU A 621 -0.75 -2.61 6.37
C GLU A 621 -0.43 -4.05 5.95
N LEU A 622 0.70 -4.26 5.26
CA LEU A 622 1.15 -5.61 4.89
C LEU A 622 1.40 -6.47 6.14
N ILE A 623 2.11 -5.94 7.13
CA ILE A 623 2.39 -6.67 8.39
C ILE A 623 1.10 -6.97 9.15
N ALA A 624 0.20 -6.00 9.27
CA ALA A 624 -1.09 -6.19 9.91
C ALA A 624 -1.96 -7.24 9.17
N SER A 625 -1.95 -7.22 7.84
CA SER A 625 -2.64 -8.24 7.02
C SER A 625 -2.02 -9.64 7.20
N GLN A 626 -0.69 -9.75 7.34
CA GLN A 626 -0.02 -11.02 7.64
C GLN A 626 -0.42 -11.55 9.01
N LEU A 627 -0.46 -10.69 10.02
CA LEU A 627 -0.87 -11.06 11.38
C LEU A 627 -2.32 -11.54 11.46
N GLU A 628 -3.21 -10.91 10.71
CA GLU A 628 -4.63 -11.20 10.72
C GLU A 628 -5.05 -12.30 9.72
N GLY A 629 -4.17 -12.73 8.81
CA GLY A 629 -4.52 -13.65 7.72
C GLY A 629 -5.46 -13.01 6.68
N GLU A 630 -5.45 -11.69 6.57
CA GLU A 630 -6.24 -10.91 5.62
C GLU A 630 -5.60 -10.89 4.22
N PRO A 631 -6.33 -10.53 3.16
CA PRO A 631 -5.75 -10.26 1.85
C PRO A 631 -4.60 -9.25 1.93
N TRP A 632 -3.51 -9.51 1.22
CA TRP A 632 -2.38 -8.58 1.21
C TRP A 632 -2.69 -7.33 0.38
N PRO A 633 -2.14 -6.17 0.77
CA PRO A 633 -2.44 -4.89 0.09
C PRO A 633 -1.69 -4.69 -1.21
N ILE A 634 -0.72 -5.53 -1.52
CA ILE A 634 0.14 -5.49 -2.71
C ILE A 634 0.28 -6.86 -3.33
N GLU A 635 0.71 -6.88 -4.58
CA GLU A 635 0.97 -8.08 -5.34
C GLU A 635 2.05 -8.94 -4.68
N ARG A 636 1.93 -10.26 -4.86
CA ARG A 636 2.89 -11.26 -4.34
C ARG A 636 4.34 -10.89 -4.62
N GLU A 637 4.65 -10.55 -5.85
CA GLU A 637 6.02 -10.25 -6.27
C GLU A 637 6.58 -8.99 -5.60
N LEU A 638 5.74 -7.97 -5.36
CA LEU A 638 6.14 -6.78 -4.61
C LEU A 638 6.36 -7.11 -3.12
N ALA A 639 5.50 -7.92 -2.54
CA ALA A 639 5.67 -8.38 -1.15
C ALA A 639 6.94 -9.24 -0.99
N GLU A 640 7.24 -10.12 -1.95
CA GLU A 640 8.48 -10.91 -1.98
C GLU A 640 9.73 -10.03 -2.19
N ALA A 641 9.61 -8.95 -2.98
CA ALA A 641 10.70 -8.00 -3.19
C ALA A 641 11.08 -7.20 -1.94
N ILE A 642 10.14 -7.00 -1.00
CA ILE A 642 10.39 -6.32 0.28
C ILE A 642 10.46 -7.28 1.48
N ASP A 643 10.33 -8.57 1.26
CA ASP A 643 10.45 -9.59 2.31
C ASP A 643 11.81 -9.47 3.01
N PRO A 644 11.85 -9.34 4.35
CA PRO A 644 13.12 -9.22 5.08
C PRO A 644 14.06 -10.42 4.88
N ALA A 645 13.52 -11.62 4.64
CA ALA A 645 14.33 -12.83 4.44
C ALA A 645 14.87 -12.98 3.00
N ARG A 646 14.62 -12.03 2.08
CA ARG A 646 15.15 -12.08 0.71
C ARG A 646 16.68 -12.12 0.63
N PHE A 647 17.34 -11.47 1.57
CA PHE A 647 18.81 -11.50 1.67
C PHE A 647 19.33 -12.81 2.23
N LEU A 648 18.66 -13.38 3.22
CA LEU A 648 18.95 -14.74 3.72
C LEU A 648 18.81 -15.77 2.60
N LEU A 649 17.74 -15.68 1.80
CA LEU A 649 17.53 -16.54 0.64
C LEU A 649 18.66 -16.40 -0.39
N ARG A 650 19.11 -15.16 -0.63
CA ARG A 650 20.27 -14.91 -1.52
C ARG A 650 21.55 -15.54 -0.98
N ALA A 651 21.79 -15.42 0.32
CA ALA A 651 22.95 -16.02 0.98
C ALA A 651 22.91 -17.57 0.93
N LEU A 652 21.72 -18.17 1.15
CA LEU A 652 21.50 -19.62 1.00
C LEU A 652 21.82 -20.11 -0.41
N ARG A 653 21.33 -19.41 -1.43
CA ARG A 653 21.60 -19.74 -2.84
C ARG A 653 23.08 -19.63 -3.22
N GLN A 654 23.81 -18.78 -2.52
CA GLN A 654 25.25 -18.55 -2.71
C GLN A 654 26.12 -19.46 -1.82
N GLY A 655 25.51 -20.33 -1.00
CA GLY A 655 26.24 -21.19 -0.05
C GLY A 655 26.96 -20.42 1.07
N ARG A 656 26.48 -19.23 1.41
CA ARG A 656 27.08 -18.35 2.45
C ARG A 656 26.41 -18.45 3.81
N VAL A 657 25.49 -19.39 3.98
CA VAL A 657 24.80 -19.68 5.25
C VAL A 657 25.30 -21.04 5.72
N GLY A 658 26.02 -21.07 6.84
CA GLY A 658 26.59 -22.27 7.46
C GLY A 658 27.26 -21.95 8.78
#